data_38a7149f2d63a32b860edc4d05d74608
#
_entry.id   38a7149f2d63a32b860edc4d05d74608
#
_cell.length_a   1.000
_cell.length_b   1.000
_cell.length_c   1.000
_cell.angle_alpha   90.00
_cell.angle_beta   90.00
_cell.angle_gamma   90.00
#
_symmetry.space_group_name_H-M   'P 1'
#
loop_
_entity.id
_entity.type
_entity.pdbx_description
1 polymer ?
#
loop_
_entity_poly.entity_id
_entity_poly.type
_entity_poly.pdbx_seq_one_letter_code
_entity_poly.pdbx_strand_id
1 'polypeptide(L)'
;MGSNTTEFQEEKKHLHTIQKDITTEMEKYTRKAGACFADIKANLDYEAVADWQQETARKQRMQRIVNTLREQYKNPYYGRLDLINSDTGELEQYYIGNSTLILNDTDQRVINWQSDFGDFYTDEKTEGMIAKTRYQLDLRRGIHIDEGKLKKVETTFQSGSSILGQDIVDPFLLAILKDKRRKSQPTEIIATINRKQNKIMRLPAEQDFVIQGCAGSGKTTVLFHRLSVLLYRQENTGMKRFCIVTPNDNFNTFIASLSKSLNLRGLRIRSAASYYMDLISSYGVPVNRKADLLCESALNHEVLSRIYSRNYQKEIQQAFQGAWSKGLEELTRLGFFDILAEHGINPGSVGEPSSIAHRHLDHARLELKKLFDEILGREGNTSRLLEAALNNQRSLSESREEKKLQNAAVKIHTYIQKEELELENQREALHRKLDISKRNMRPVTLEYADTTNRLTEKKKELEELQELLHEKDMKKIREYKKYSHLYADIEELELELSQLGVQNYVKARSLEKSIHSGQMDFMKTVLLMIRKDIAQDEQYLEELSVQEDKTGKILNRMSKEVEQIQLQYDRITESKSRLLKLKEVFKAQEDSAFPGGLKAYEDIPAVREYNTKKENLLWIRDKLKSLPQEIAVLQKELNRIRNEKNQLGFDAEFLDGASSTIELMSFQKLFDLFVRKPVYDELQLSEKVSGQYQFELYLMLFCCTLYFPLVRQEENLVCIDEAQDLSECELLTLKRVLGHRCHFNLYGDTNQLVYPYKGIRDWKQCRLTASMPVYELNQNYRNTRQITEFCNEEIDMKVQSIGIEGKVVKVIPESQLRLALMDCMPSENRSTAVIYSGTNSEVPAWLNRVLGHKHVAVGELHPKKVSVMTVEEAKGLEFYSVLVLPQGMSDNEQYVAFTRALHELTVIES
;
A
#
# COMPACT_ATOMS: atom_id res chain seq x y z
N MET A 1 -43.67 -13.47 -7.25
CA MET A 1 -44.74 -13.13 -6.28
C MET A 1 -44.06 -12.41 -5.11
N GLY A 2 -44.08 -11.09 -4.97
CA GLY A 2 -43.37 -10.37 -3.90
C GLY A 2 -43.42 -8.83 -4.02
N SER A 3 -44.09 -8.25 -4.99
CA SER A 3 -44.05 -6.79 -5.19
C SER A 3 -45.24 -6.00 -4.61
N ASN A 4 -46.18 -6.67 -3.93
CA ASN A 4 -47.42 -6.04 -3.44
C ASN A 4 -47.70 -6.28 -1.95
N THR A 5 -46.76 -6.71 -1.13
CA THR A 5 -46.94 -6.76 0.30
C THR A 5 -46.83 -5.34 0.90
N THR A 6 -47.58 -5.09 1.96
CA THR A 6 -47.56 -3.79 2.67
C THR A 6 -46.12 -3.39 3.06
N GLU A 7 -45.32 -4.38 3.48
CA GLU A 7 -43.90 -4.25 3.84
C GLU A 7 -43.04 -3.73 2.66
N PHE A 8 -43.26 -4.29 1.45
CA PHE A 8 -42.52 -3.86 0.26
C PHE A 8 -42.84 -2.43 -0.13
N GLN A 9 -44.09 -2.00 0.02
CA GLN A 9 -44.48 -0.62 -0.29
C GLN A 9 -43.95 0.39 0.74
N GLU A 10 -43.91 0.00 2.03
CA GLU A 10 -43.33 0.79 3.11
C GLU A 10 -41.84 1.04 2.85
N GLU A 11 -41.07 -0.02 2.60
CA GLU A 11 -39.64 0.08 2.34
C GLU A 11 -39.33 0.80 1.00
N LYS A 12 -40.18 0.67 0.01
CA LYS A 12 -40.04 1.41 -1.25
C LYS A 12 -40.23 2.91 -1.04
N LYS A 13 -41.20 3.32 -0.22
CA LYS A 13 -41.43 4.72 0.13
C LYS A 13 -40.24 5.30 0.92
N HIS A 14 -39.73 4.53 1.89
CA HIS A 14 -38.56 4.95 2.66
C HIS A 14 -37.32 5.10 1.77
N LEU A 15 -37.06 4.13 0.87
CA LEU A 15 -35.94 4.22 -0.07
C LEU A 15 -36.02 5.47 -0.92
N HIS A 16 -37.22 5.81 -1.42
CA HIS A 16 -37.40 7.02 -2.22
C HIS A 16 -37.07 8.30 -1.43
N THR A 17 -37.47 8.35 -0.15
CA THR A 17 -37.14 9.47 0.73
C THR A 17 -35.63 9.63 0.92
N ILE A 18 -34.92 8.55 1.26
CA ILE A 18 -33.47 8.54 1.43
C ILE A 18 -32.75 8.95 0.13
N GLN A 19 -33.20 8.44 -1.01
CA GLN A 19 -32.60 8.80 -2.31
C GLN A 19 -32.80 10.28 -2.66
N LYS A 20 -33.94 10.85 -2.35
CA LYS A 20 -34.18 12.27 -2.49
C LYS A 20 -33.26 13.11 -1.61
N ASP A 21 -33.08 12.71 -0.36
CA ASP A 21 -32.21 13.39 0.58
C ASP A 21 -30.74 13.33 0.15
N ILE A 22 -30.28 12.14 -0.33
CA ILE A 22 -28.92 11.96 -0.91
C ILE A 22 -28.74 12.89 -2.13
N THR A 23 -29.74 13.00 -3.00
CA THR A 23 -29.68 13.86 -4.19
C THR A 23 -29.50 15.33 -3.79
N THR A 24 -30.26 15.77 -2.81
CA THR A 24 -30.17 17.15 -2.27
C THR A 24 -28.77 17.45 -1.72
N GLU A 25 -28.18 16.52 -0.97
CA GLU A 25 -26.82 16.70 -0.45
C GLU A 25 -25.76 16.64 -1.57
N MET A 26 -25.93 15.79 -2.58
CA MET A 26 -25.05 15.77 -3.75
C MET A 26 -25.03 17.11 -4.48
N GLU A 27 -26.21 17.71 -4.71
CA GLU A 27 -26.32 19.03 -5.33
C GLU A 27 -25.61 20.10 -4.51
N LYS A 28 -25.81 20.11 -3.20
CA LYS A 28 -25.15 21.04 -2.26
C LYS A 28 -23.61 20.97 -2.39
N TYR A 29 -23.03 19.76 -2.38
CA TYR A 29 -21.58 19.60 -2.53
C TYR A 29 -21.08 19.86 -3.94
N THR A 30 -21.89 19.58 -4.97
CA THR A 30 -21.57 19.90 -6.35
C THR A 30 -21.50 21.42 -6.55
N ARG A 31 -22.47 22.19 -6.02
CA ARG A 31 -22.45 23.66 -6.05
C ARG A 31 -21.23 24.22 -5.32
N LYS A 32 -20.91 23.69 -4.11
CA LYS A 32 -19.73 24.09 -3.36
C LYS A 32 -18.42 23.80 -4.13
N ALA A 33 -18.35 22.67 -4.84
CA ALA A 33 -17.18 22.32 -5.66
C ALA A 33 -17.05 23.22 -6.91
N GLY A 34 -18.19 23.65 -7.49
CA GLY A 34 -18.23 24.61 -8.61
C GLY A 34 -17.84 26.04 -8.22
N ALA A 35 -18.06 26.43 -6.96
CA ALA A 35 -17.66 27.74 -6.44
C ALA A 35 -16.15 27.83 -6.10
N CYS A 36 -15.44 26.71 -6.00
CA CYS A 36 -13.99 26.71 -5.84
C CYS A 36 -13.38 27.41 -7.06
N PHE A 37 -12.39 28.29 -6.86
CA PHE A 37 -11.71 29.12 -7.87
C PHE A 37 -12.44 30.41 -8.32
N ALA A 38 -13.66 30.67 -7.90
CA ALA A 38 -14.38 31.89 -8.30
C ALA A 38 -13.66 33.20 -7.89
N ASP A 39 -12.89 33.16 -6.81
CA ASP A 39 -12.22 34.32 -6.22
C ASP A 39 -10.70 34.38 -6.53
N ILE A 40 -10.13 33.39 -7.24
CA ILE A 40 -8.70 33.41 -7.56
C ILE A 40 -8.44 34.44 -8.66
N LYS A 41 -7.85 35.56 -8.29
CA LYS A 41 -7.41 36.61 -9.23
C LYS A 41 -6.28 36.11 -10.12
N ALA A 42 -6.27 36.51 -11.38
CA ALA A 42 -5.29 36.12 -12.41
C ALA A 42 -3.84 36.65 -12.19
N ASN A 43 -3.50 37.14 -11.01
CA ASN A 43 -2.13 37.57 -10.68
C ASN A 43 -1.31 36.38 -10.18
N LEU A 44 -0.28 36.03 -10.94
CA LEU A 44 0.62 34.90 -10.67
C LEU A 44 1.75 35.34 -9.74
N ASP A 45 1.45 35.65 -8.50
CA ASP A 45 2.42 35.76 -7.43
C ASP A 45 2.45 34.46 -6.58
N TYR A 46 3.40 34.36 -5.67
CA TYR A 46 3.62 33.15 -4.87
C TYR A 46 2.41 32.82 -3.97
N GLU A 47 1.68 33.83 -3.51
CA GLU A 47 0.47 33.67 -2.70
C GLU A 47 -0.68 33.04 -3.51
N ALA A 48 -0.86 33.46 -4.76
CA ALA A 48 -1.90 32.90 -5.65
C ALA A 48 -1.69 31.40 -5.96
N VAL A 49 -0.45 30.92 -5.98
CA VAL A 49 -0.12 29.50 -6.18
C VAL A 49 -0.49 28.66 -4.96
N ALA A 50 -0.24 29.19 -3.74
CA ALA A 50 -0.62 28.52 -2.50
C ALA A 50 -2.15 28.42 -2.35
N ASP A 51 -2.86 29.51 -2.62
CA ASP A 51 -4.33 29.57 -2.62
C ASP A 51 -4.93 28.60 -3.63
N TRP A 52 -4.36 28.53 -4.83
CA TRP A 52 -4.77 27.57 -5.84
C TRP A 52 -4.60 26.11 -5.41
N GLN A 53 -3.50 25.76 -4.74
CA GLN A 53 -3.29 24.41 -4.20
C GLN A 53 -4.33 24.06 -3.12
N GLN A 54 -4.64 25.01 -2.25
CA GLN A 54 -5.62 24.84 -1.19
C GLN A 54 -7.05 24.64 -1.76
N GLU A 55 -7.45 25.46 -2.73
CA GLU A 55 -8.76 25.32 -3.39
C GLU A 55 -8.85 24.04 -4.24
N THR A 56 -7.76 23.61 -4.87
CA THR A 56 -7.69 22.31 -5.56
C THR A 56 -7.94 21.16 -4.59
N ALA A 57 -7.28 21.18 -3.43
CA ALA A 57 -7.48 20.14 -2.39
C ALA A 57 -8.93 20.15 -1.86
N ARG A 58 -9.51 21.34 -1.67
CA ARG A 58 -10.89 21.53 -1.23
C ARG A 58 -11.89 20.98 -2.24
N LYS A 59 -11.72 21.30 -3.53
CA LYS A 59 -12.55 20.78 -4.63
C LYS A 59 -12.46 19.25 -4.72
N GLN A 60 -11.25 18.69 -4.69
CA GLN A 60 -11.04 17.24 -4.69
C GLN A 60 -11.72 16.54 -3.49
N ARG A 61 -11.71 17.17 -2.31
CA ARG A 61 -12.42 16.66 -1.13
C ARG A 61 -13.92 16.61 -1.36
N MET A 62 -14.52 17.70 -1.89
CA MET A 62 -15.96 17.77 -2.19
C MET A 62 -16.35 16.77 -3.27
N GLN A 63 -15.53 16.60 -4.31
CA GLN A 63 -15.75 15.63 -5.38
C GLN A 63 -15.75 14.19 -4.86
N ARG A 64 -14.88 13.88 -3.88
CA ARG A 64 -14.90 12.56 -3.20
C ARG A 64 -16.20 12.34 -2.44
N ILE A 65 -16.71 13.36 -1.75
CA ILE A 65 -17.99 13.29 -1.03
C ILE A 65 -19.13 13.01 -2.02
N VAL A 66 -19.18 13.72 -3.13
CA VAL A 66 -20.21 13.51 -4.18
C VAL A 66 -20.15 12.09 -4.75
N ASN A 67 -18.95 11.57 -5.01
CA ASN A 67 -18.80 10.20 -5.51
C ASN A 67 -19.25 9.17 -4.47
N THR A 68 -18.95 9.38 -3.19
CA THR A 68 -19.43 8.52 -2.10
C THR A 68 -20.95 8.53 -2.01
N LEU A 69 -21.59 9.71 -2.06
CA LEU A 69 -23.02 9.84 -2.03
C LEU A 69 -23.70 9.19 -3.27
N ARG A 70 -23.06 9.25 -4.44
CA ARG A 70 -23.51 8.56 -5.65
C ARG A 70 -23.55 7.04 -5.50
N GLU A 71 -22.54 6.46 -4.90
CA GLU A 71 -22.54 5.03 -4.59
C GLU A 71 -23.59 4.69 -3.51
N GLN A 72 -23.71 5.52 -2.49
CA GLN A 72 -24.76 5.38 -1.46
C GLN A 72 -26.18 5.50 -2.05
N TYR A 73 -26.39 6.29 -3.08
CA TYR A 73 -27.69 6.39 -3.79
C TYR A 73 -28.09 5.05 -4.41
N LYS A 74 -27.13 4.31 -4.97
CA LYS A 74 -27.39 3.01 -5.60
C LYS A 74 -27.77 1.93 -4.58
N ASN A 75 -27.13 1.95 -3.41
CA ASN A 75 -27.36 0.97 -2.35
C ASN A 75 -27.16 1.61 -0.96
N PRO A 76 -28.15 2.40 -0.49
CA PRO A 76 -27.99 3.17 0.74
C PRO A 76 -27.97 2.28 1.99
N TYR A 77 -28.73 1.20 2.03
CA TYR A 77 -28.85 0.25 3.14
C TYR A 77 -29.31 -1.12 2.64
N TYR A 78 -29.16 -2.14 3.46
CA TYR A 78 -29.57 -3.51 3.14
C TYR A 78 -30.33 -4.20 4.28
N GLY A 79 -30.53 -3.51 5.41
CA GLY A 79 -31.26 -4.02 6.54
C GLY A 79 -31.99 -2.97 7.33
N ARG A 80 -33.05 -3.40 8.06
CA ARG A 80 -33.79 -2.61 9.04
C ARG A 80 -33.85 -3.37 10.35
N LEU A 81 -33.68 -2.64 11.44
CA LEU A 81 -33.86 -3.06 12.81
C LEU A 81 -34.86 -2.15 13.51
N ASP A 82 -35.87 -2.72 14.13
CA ASP A 82 -36.71 -2.02 15.08
C ASP A 82 -36.35 -2.55 16.47
N LEU A 83 -35.87 -1.65 17.35
CA LEU A 83 -35.36 -1.96 18.67
C LEU A 83 -36.20 -1.25 19.73
N ILE A 84 -36.58 -1.98 20.78
CA ILE A 84 -37.25 -1.39 21.95
C ILE A 84 -36.15 -0.99 22.95
N ASN A 85 -36.08 0.29 23.26
CA ASN A 85 -35.22 0.81 24.29
C ASN A 85 -35.80 0.39 25.66
N SER A 86 -35.07 -0.50 26.38
CA SER A 86 -35.58 -1.06 27.64
C SER A 86 -35.69 -0.03 28.79
N ASP A 87 -34.99 1.11 28.68
CA ASP A 87 -35.01 2.16 29.69
C ASP A 87 -36.22 3.08 29.50
N THR A 88 -36.61 3.38 28.24
CA THR A 88 -37.74 4.30 27.93
C THR A 88 -39.02 3.58 27.47
N GLY A 89 -38.93 2.33 27.03
CA GLY A 89 -40.00 1.58 26.40
C GLY A 89 -40.32 2.02 24.96
N GLU A 90 -39.56 2.94 24.38
CA GLU A 90 -39.78 3.48 23.03
C GLU A 90 -39.24 2.53 21.95
N LEU A 91 -39.99 2.43 20.84
CA LEU A 91 -39.59 1.71 19.67
C LEU A 91 -38.73 2.62 18.77
N GLU A 92 -37.47 2.30 18.59
CA GLU A 92 -36.51 3.01 17.76
C GLU A 92 -36.22 2.22 16.47
N GLN A 93 -36.23 2.93 15.32
CA GLN A 93 -36.09 2.32 14.01
C GLN A 93 -34.76 2.69 13.38
N TYR A 94 -33.96 1.70 12.99
CA TYR A 94 -32.63 1.87 12.43
C TYR A 94 -32.47 1.15 11.10
N TYR A 95 -31.81 1.81 10.14
CA TYR A 95 -31.41 1.19 8.87
C TYR A 95 -29.92 0.90 8.90
N ILE A 96 -29.53 -0.27 8.38
CA ILE A 96 -28.14 -0.76 8.40
C ILE A 96 -27.61 -0.73 6.97
N GLY A 97 -26.46 -0.06 6.79
CA GLY A 97 -25.78 0.07 5.51
C GLY A 97 -24.27 -0.14 5.59
N ASN A 98 -23.60 -0.04 4.45
CA ASN A 98 -22.15 -0.21 4.34
C ASN A 98 -21.39 0.97 4.96
N SER A 99 -22.04 2.13 5.08
CA SER A 99 -21.46 3.33 5.68
C SER A 99 -22.56 4.14 6.36
N THR A 100 -22.17 4.94 7.34
CA THR A 100 -23.10 5.86 7.96
C THR A 100 -23.51 6.94 6.97
N LEU A 101 -24.82 7.22 6.89
CA LEU A 101 -25.39 8.33 6.15
C LEU A 101 -25.94 9.35 7.15
N ILE A 102 -25.24 10.49 7.26
CA ILE A 102 -25.65 11.62 8.07
C ILE A 102 -26.07 12.75 7.13
N LEU A 103 -27.29 13.20 7.29
CA LEU A 103 -27.86 14.29 6.51
C LEU A 103 -28.00 15.54 7.41
N ASN A 104 -27.66 16.72 6.89
CA ASN A 104 -27.74 17.98 7.62
C ASN A 104 -27.01 18.00 8.97
N ASP A 105 -25.84 17.36 9.03
CA ASP A 105 -24.89 17.31 10.15
C ASP A 105 -25.41 16.67 11.46
N THR A 106 -26.67 16.30 11.57
CA THR A 106 -27.26 15.75 12.79
C THR A 106 -28.22 14.58 12.61
N ASP A 107 -28.80 14.41 11.42
CA ASP A 107 -29.81 13.38 11.15
C ASP A 107 -29.14 12.09 10.61
N GLN A 108 -28.89 11.14 11.49
CA GLN A 108 -28.29 9.85 11.14
C GLN A 108 -29.35 8.89 10.59
N ARG A 109 -29.49 8.85 9.26
CA ARG A 109 -30.51 8.03 8.56
C ARG A 109 -30.13 6.56 8.40
N VAL A 110 -28.85 6.27 8.23
CA VAL A 110 -28.36 4.90 8.09
C VAL A 110 -27.15 4.70 9.00
N ILE A 111 -27.14 3.61 9.74
CA ILE A 111 -26.07 3.24 10.66
C ILE A 111 -25.13 2.25 9.95
N ASN A 112 -23.85 2.43 10.17
CA ASN A 112 -22.84 1.51 9.67
C ASN A 112 -22.98 0.13 10.37
N TRP A 113 -22.93 -0.94 9.59
CA TRP A 113 -23.00 -2.34 10.08
C TRP A 113 -21.87 -2.71 11.06
N GLN A 114 -20.76 -1.98 11.01
CA GLN A 114 -19.61 -2.17 11.90
C GLN A 114 -19.86 -1.71 13.34
N SER A 115 -20.93 -0.93 13.57
CA SER A 115 -21.35 -0.47 14.87
C SER A 115 -21.96 -1.62 15.70
N ASP A 116 -22.19 -1.35 16.99
CA ASP A 116 -22.84 -2.31 17.88
C ASP A 116 -24.30 -2.62 17.48
N PHE A 117 -24.97 -1.74 16.74
CA PHE A 117 -26.27 -2.00 16.12
C PHE A 117 -26.21 -3.13 15.07
N GLY A 118 -25.09 -3.23 14.36
CA GLY A 118 -24.87 -4.32 13.40
C GLY A 118 -24.88 -5.71 14.05
N ASP A 119 -24.60 -5.80 15.35
CA ASP A 119 -24.68 -7.07 16.10
C ASP A 119 -26.10 -7.61 16.14
N PHE A 120 -27.11 -6.74 16.34
CA PHE A 120 -28.53 -7.14 16.29
C PHE A 120 -28.98 -7.57 14.91
N TYR A 121 -28.35 -7.05 13.86
CA TYR A 121 -28.69 -7.42 12.49
C TYR A 121 -28.11 -8.79 12.08
N THR A 122 -26.89 -9.08 12.51
CA THR A 122 -26.10 -10.23 12.04
C THR A 122 -26.07 -11.38 13.06
N ASP A 123 -26.33 -11.11 14.35
CA ASP A 123 -26.34 -12.13 15.43
C ASP A 123 -27.76 -12.54 15.81
N GLU A 124 -27.93 -13.69 16.49
CA GLU A 124 -29.21 -14.09 17.06
C GLU A 124 -29.60 -13.37 18.33
N LYS A 125 -28.81 -12.39 18.74
CA LYS A 125 -29.10 -11.60 19.93
C LYS A 125 -30.44 -10.87 19.76
N THR A 126 -31.36 -11.21 20.64
CA THR A 126 -32.63 -10.50 20.81
C THR A 126 -32.54 -9.41 21.85
N GLU A 127 -31.47 -9.39 22.65
CA GLU A 127 -31.18 -8.38 23.67
C GLU A 127 -29.70 -8.02 23.68
N GLY A 128 -29.37 -6.78 23.99
CA GLY A 128 -27.98 -6.33 24.13
C GLY A 128 -27.87 -4.91 24.65
N MET A 129 -26.63 -4.51 24.96
CA MET A 129 -26.33 -3.13 25.38
C MET A 129 -25.60 -2.38 24.27
N ILE A 130 -26.06 -1.18 23.95
CA ILE A 130 -25.41 -0.23 23.03
C ILE A 130 -25.21 1.08 23.80
N ALA A 131 -23.98 1.57 23.88
CA ALA A 131 -23.62 2.83 24.55
C ALA A 131 -24.25 2.99 25.95
N LYS A 132 -24.33 1.91 26.75
CA LYS A 132 -24.91 1.80 28.12
C LYS A 132 -26.44 1.72 28.18
N THR A 133 -27.15 1.76 27.07
CA THR A 133 -28.60 1.54 26.97
C THR A 133 -28.90 0.09 26.62
N ARG A 134 -29.89 -0.53 27.27
CA ARG A 134 -30.33 -1.90 26.96
C ARG A 134 -31.40 -1.87 25.89
N TYR A 135 -31.21 -2.64 24.83
CA TYR A 135 -32.15 -2.77 23.72
C TYR A 135 -32.65 -4.20 23.60
N GLN A 136 -33.92 -4.32 23.20
CA GLN A 136 -34.56 -5.58 22.83
C GLN A 136 -34.98 -5.51 21.35
N LEU A 137 -34.68 -6.55 20.59
CA LEU A 137 -35.04 -6.66 19.17
C LEU A 137 -36.53 -6.94 19.02
N ASP A 138 -37.25 -6.08 18.31
CA ASP A 138 -38.64 -6.26 17.93
C ASP A 138 -38.78 -6.76 16.48
N LEU A 139 -38.09 -6.15 15.54
CA LEU A 139 -38.11 -6.54 14.13
C LEU A 139 -36.71 -6.52 13.52
N ARG A 140 -36.43 -7.54 12.68
CA ARG A 140 -35.27 -7.57 11.81
C ARG A 140 -35.71 -7.92 10.38
N ARG A 141 -35.32 -7.07 9.42
CA ARG A 141 -35.71 -7.19 8.03
C ARG A 141 -34.51 -7.06 7.11
N GLY A 142 -34.37 -7.99 6.17
CA GLY A 142 -33.40 -7.94 5.08
C GLY A 142 -33.99 -7.22 3.87
N ILE A 143 -33.21 -6.33 3.24
CA ILE A 143 -33.67 -5.46 2.15
C ILE A 143 -32.65 -5.54 1.01
N HIS A 144 -33.07 -5.99 -0.16
CA HIS A 144 -32.22 -6.07 -1.33
C HIS A 144 -32.51 -4.92 -2.29
N ILE A 145 -31.52 -4.02 -2.44
CA ILE A 145 -31.54 -2.89 -3.37
C ILE A 145 -30.46 -3.15 -4.44
N ASP A 146 -30.79 -2.96 -5.70
CA ASP A 146 -29.87 -3.11 -6.82
C ASP A 146 -30.02 -1.92 -7.76
N GLU A 147 -28.90 -1.21 -8.02
CA GLU A 147 -28.86 0.03 -8.82
C GLU A 147 -29.99 1.03 -8.47
N GLY A 148 -30.16 1.26 -7.15
CA GLY A 148 -31.15 2.18 -6.62
C GLY A 148 -32.61 1.68 -6.65
N LYS A 149 -32.86 0.43 -6.99
CA LYS A 149 -34.22 -0.15 -7.07
C LYS A 149 -34.39 -1.25 -6.05
N LEU A 150 -35.46 -1.16 -5.26
CA LEU A 150 -35.84 -2.22 -4.33
C LEU A 150 -36.22 -3.50 -5.10
N LYS A 151 -35.57 -4.61 -4.80
CA LYS A 151 -35.76 -5.93 -5.44
C LYS A 151 -36.52 -6.88 -4.54
N LYS A 152 -36.11 -6.99 -3.28
CA LYS A 152 -36.70 -7.96 -2.34
C LYS A 152 -36.68 -7.38 -0.92
N VAL A 153 -37.69 -7.71 -0.16
CA VAL A 153 -37.81 -7.45 1.29
C VAL A 153 -38.19 -8.76 1.96
N GLU A 154 -37.57 -9.05 3.10
CA GLU A 154 -37.83 -10.28 3.85
C GLU A 154 -37.65 -10.03 5.34
N THR A 155 -38.70 -10.27 6.12
CA THR A 155 -38.66 -10.18 7.58
C THR A 155 -38.07 -11.48 8.13
N THR A 156 -36.89 -11.37 8.79
CA THR A 156 -36.13 -12.52 9.32
C THR A 156 -36.38 -12.75 10.82
N PHE A 157 -36.89 -11.73 11.51
CA PHE A 157 -37.29 -11.82 12.93
C PHE A 157 -38.42 -10.83 13.20
N GLN A 158 -39.41 -11.27 14.02
CA GLN A 158 -40.44 -10.41 14.58
C GLN A 158 -40.84 -10.95 15.97
N SER A 159 -40.92 -10.07 16.95
CA SER A 159 -41.30 -10.43 18.32
C SER A 159 -42.73 -11.07 18.34
N GLY A 160 -42.89 -12.15 19.09
CA GLY A 160 -44.17 -12.88 19.18
C GLY A 160 -44.47 -13.84 18.03
N SER A 161 -43.67 -13.96 16.99
CA SER A 161 -43.79 -14.97 15.96
C SER A 161 -42.79 -16.11 16.18
N SER A 162 -43.25 -17.36 16.19
CA SER A 162 -42.42 -18.57 16.35
C SER A 162 -41.69 -18.92 15.04
N ILE A 163 -40.86 -18.00 14.53
CA ILE A 163 -39.96 -18.30 13.40
C ILE A 163 -38.63 -18.77 14.00
N LEU A 164 -38.62 -19.99 14.54
CA LEU A 164 -37.40 -20.75 14.85
C LEU A 164 -36.83 -21.28 13.53
N GLY A 165 -35.88 -20.54 12.93
CA GLY A 165 -35.14 -21.02 11.77
C GLY A 165 -34.16 -22.10 12.18
N GLN A 166 -34.38 -23.32 11.69
CA GLN A 166 -33.34 -24.32 11.53
C GLN A 166 -32.13 -23.74 10.73
N ASP A 167 -30.97 -24.39 10.83
CA ASP A 167 -29.72 -24.16 10.08
C ASP A 167 -29.88 -24.19 8.52
N ILE A 168 -30.92 -23.58 7.99
CA ILE A 168 -31.20 -23.49 6.56
C ILE A 168 -30.45 -22.25 6.05
N VAL A 169 -29.63 -22.46 5.04
CA VAL A 169 -28.98 -21.39 4.26
C VAL A 169 -30.02 -20.31 3.95
N ASP A 170 -29.79 -19.11 4.41
CA ASP A 170 -30.70 -17.98 4.25
C ASP A 170 -31.13 -17.84 2.76
N PRO A 171 -32.44 -18.02 2.43
CA PRO A 171 -32.90 -17.90 1.04
C PRO A 171 -32.62 -16.52 0.41
N PHE A 172 -32.53 -15.50 1.23
CA PHE A 172 -32.14 -14.16 0.83
C PHE A 172 -30.67 -14.10 0.36
N LEU A 173 -29.79 -14.73 1.11
CA LEU A 173 -28.40 -14.94 0.75
C LEU A 173 -28.23 -15.65 -0.59
N LEU A 174 -28.97 -16.77 -0.78
CA LEU A 174 -28.94 -17.52 -2.04
C LEU A 174 -29.41 -16.69 -3.24
N ALA A 175 -30.46 -15.86 -3.06
CA ALA A 175 -30.96 -15.00 -4.11
C ALA A 175 -29.92 -13.95 -4.52
N ILE A 176 -29.25 -13.31 -3.55
CA ILE A 176 -28.19 -12.32 -3.80
C ILE A 176 -26.99 -12.95 -4.51
N LEU A 177 -26.53 -14.11 -4.05
CA LEU A 177 -25.42 -14.83 -4.66
C LEU A 177 -25.70 -15.25 -6.11
N LYS A 178 -26.93 -15.70 -6.40
CA LYS A 178 -27.37 -16.05 -7.77
C LYS A 178 -27.41 -14.85 -8.70
N ASP A 179 -27.89 -13.69 -8.22
CA ASP A 179 -28.02 -12.48 -9.06
C ASP A 179 -26.64 -11.83 -9.33
N LYS A 180 -25.77 -11.79 -8.35
CA LYS A 180 -24.42 -11.19 -8.48
C LYS A 180 -23.46 -12.04 -9.32
N ARG A 181 -23.53 -13.38 -9.29
CA ARG A 181 -22.73 -14.25 -10.16
C ARG A 181 -23.04 -14.07 -11.65
N ARG A 182 -24.29 -13.72 -12.00
CA ARG A 182 -24.66 -13.40 -13.38
C ARG A 182 -23.96 -12.16 -13.93
N LYS A 183 -23.48 -11.25 -13.05
CA LYS A 183 -22.89 -9.97 -13.44
C LYS A 183 -21.36 -9.95 -13.38
N SER A 184 -20.69 -11.06 -13.06
CA SER A 184 -19.20 -11.20 -12.97
C SER A 184 -18.51 -10.11 -12.13
N GLN A 185 -19.18 -9.53 -11.12
CA GLN A 185 -18.60 -8.49 -10.28
C GLN A 185 -18.10 -9.07 -8.96
N PRO A 186 -16.97 -8.58 -8.40
CA PRO A 186 -16.55 -8.90 -7.04
C PRO A 186 -17.68 -8.52 -6.09
N THR A 187 -18.14 -9.49 -5.32
CA THR A 187 -19.34 -9.38 -4.51
C THR A 187 -19.07 -8.51 -3.29
N GLU A 188 -19.81 -7.43 -3.09
CA GLU A 188 -19.95 -6.80 -1.78
C GLU A 188 -20.67 -7.79 -0.85
N ILE A 189 -19.90 -8.49 -0.02
CA ILE A 189 -20.32 -9.71 0.66
C ILE A 189 -20.99 -9.41 2.01
N ILE A 190 -21.15 -8.14 2.40
CA ILE A 190 -21.66 -7.79 3.72
C ILE A 190 -23.06 -8.35 3.99
N ALA A 191 -23.92 -8.41 2.98
CA ALA A 191 -25.25 -9.01 3.09
C ALA A 191 -25.24 -10.56 3.20
N THR A 192 -24.07 -11.19 3.06
CA THR A 192 -23.92 -12.64 2.96
C THR A 192 -23.14 -13.25 4.12
N ILE A 193 -22.82 -12.46 5.15
CA ILE A 193 -22.07 -12.91 6.31
C ILE A 193 -22.90 -13.90 7.11
N ASN A 194 -22.41 -15.15 7.21
CA ASN A 194 -23.00 -16.16 8.08
C ASN A 194 -22.79 -15.81 9.56
N ARG A 195 -23.68 -16.27 10.45
CA ARG A 195 -23.60 -16.11 11.92
C ARG A 195 -22.24 -16.51 12.50
N LYS A 196 -21.67 -17.66 12.07
CA LYS A 196 -20.35 -18.10 12.52
C LYS A 196 -19.26 -17.10 12.11
N GLN A 197 -19.32 -16.60 10.88
CA GLN A 197 -18.38 -15.59 10.36
C GLN A 197 -18.51 -14.30 11.15
N ASN A 198 -19.73 -13.81 11.40
CA ASN A 198 -19.96 -12.59 12.15
C ASN A 198 -19.43 -12.67 13.59
N LYS A 199 -19.65 -13.79 14.27
CA LYS A 199 -19.11 -14.01 15.62
C LYS A 199 -17.58 -13.88 15.64
N ILE A 200 -16.90 -14.42 14.63
CA ILE A 200 -15.44 -14.35 14.50
C ILE A 200 -14.99 -12.91 14.22
N MET A 201 -15.70 -12.19 13.35
CA MET A 201 -15.34 -10.81 13.00
C MET A 201 -15.37 -9.87 14.22
N ARG A 202 -16.20 -10.16 15.21
CA ARG A 202 -16.41 -9.33 16.39
C ARG A 202 -15.61 -9.75 17.62
N LEU A 203 -14.80 -10.81 17.54
CA LEU A 203 -13.89 -11.19 18.62
C LEU A 203 -12.96 -10.04 19.00
N PRO A 204 -12.55 -9.94 20.27
CA PRO A 204 -11.60 -8.91 20.71
C PRO A 204 -10.31 -8.91 19.90
N ALA A 205 -9.69 -7.75 19.72
CA ALA A 205 -8.42 -7.63 18.98
C ALA A 205 -7.28 -8.37 19.70
N GLU A 206 -7.38 -8.47 21.01
CA GLU A 206 -6.42 -9.09 21.92
C GLU A 206 -6.57 -10.62 22.04
N GLN A 207 -7.34 -11.23 21.13
CA GLN A 207 -7.54 -12.68 21.11
C GLN A 207 -6.76 -13.32 19.98
N ASP A 208 -5.89 -14.28 20.33
CA ASP A 208 -5.25 -15.18 19.37
C ASP A 208 -6.24 -16.30 18.98
N PHE A 209 -6.34 -16.62 17.70
CA PHE A 209 -7.18 -17.73 17.21
C PHE A 209 -6.76 -18.22 15.82
N VAL A 210 -7.30 -19.36 15.45
CA VAL A 210 -7.18 -19.97 14.13
C VAL A 210 -8.56 -20.10 13.49
N ILE A 211 -8.67 -19.80 12.21
CA ILE A 211 -9.80 -20.18 11.37
C ILE A 211 -9.35 -21.30 10.44
N GLN A 212 -9.93 -22.48 10.64
CA GLN A 212 -9.88 -23.59 9.70
C GLN A 212 -11.09 -23.46 8.77
N GLY A 213 -10.87 -23.08 7.52
CA GLY A 213 -11.96 -22.88 6.59
C GLY A 213 -11.73 -23.58 5.26
N CYS A 214 -12.72 -24.29 4.73
CA CYS A 214 -12.60 -24.93 3.42
C CYS A 214 -12.42 -23.90 2.29
N ALA A 215 -12.05 -24.38 1.10
CA ALA A 215 -12.02 -23.53 -0.10
C ALA A 215 -13.36 -22.83 -0.29
N GLY A 216 -13.34 -21.53 -0.58
CA GLY A 216 -14.57 -20.74 -0.78
C GLY A 216 -15.40 -20.48 0.48
N SER A 217 -14.92 -20.77 1.68
CA SER A 217 -15.64 -20.48 2.95
C SER A 217 -15.61 -18.98 3.34
N GLY A 218 -14.91 -18.13 2.58
CA GLY A 218 -14.82 -16.70 2.84
C GLY A 218 -13.80 -16.32 3.92
N LYS A 219 -12.77 -17.13 4.19
CA LYS A 219 -11.68 -16.82 5.15
C LYS A 219 -11.13 -15.40 4.98
N THR A 220 -10.66 -15.10 3.79
CA THR A 220 -10.10 -13.78 3.45
C THR A 220 -11.12 -12.67 3.62
N THR A 221 -12.37 -12.92 3.27
CA THR A 221 -13.49 -11.99 3.48
C THR A 221 -13.70 -11.70 4.97
N VAL A 222 -13.75 -12.77 5.79
CA VAL A 222 -13.86 -12.65 7.26
C VAL A 222 -12.69 -11.83 7.83
N LEU A 223 -11.46 -12.07 7.35
CA LEU A 223 -10.28 -11.30 7.73
C LEU A 223 -10.49 -9.80 7.51
N PHE A 224 -10.88 -9.40 6.29
CA PHE A 224 -11.03 -7.99 5.95
C PHE A 224 -12.19 -7.33 6.69
N HIS A 225 -13.33 -8.01 6.79
CA HIS A 225 -14.46 -7.47 7.53
C HIS A 225 -14.16 -7.36 9.03
N ARG A 226 -13.43 -8.34 9.61
CA ARG A 226 -12.95 -8.25 10.98
C ARG A 226 -12.08 -7.00 11.19
N LEU A 227 -11.09 -6.79 10.33
CA LEU A 227 -10.24 -5.61 10.44
C LEU A 227 -11.04 -4.32 10.25
N SER A 228 -12.03 -4.32 9.36
CA SER A 228 -12.94 -3.21 9.16
C SER A 228 -13.75 -2.90 10.43
N VAL A 229 -14.28 -3.92 11.10
CA VAL A 229 -14.98 -3.77 12.38
C VAL A 229 -14.04 -3.27 13.49
N LEU A 230 -12.84 -3.86 13.59
CA LEU A 230 -11.85 -3.46 14.59
C LEU A 230 -11.38 -2.01 14.38
N LEU A 231 -11.11 -1.60 13.15
CA LEU A 231 -10.73 -0.22 12.84
C LEU A 231 -11.86 0.77 13.13
N TYR A 232 -13.09 0.44 12.75
CA TYR A 232 -14.25 1.28 13.04
C TYR A 232 -14.46 1.50 14.55
N ARG A 233 -14.35 0.42 15.35
CA ARG A 233 -14.48 0.50 16.82
C ARG A 233 -13.31 1.23 17.49
N GLN A 234 -12.17 1.35 16.84
CA GLN A 234 -10.95 1.94 17.41
C GLN A 234 -10.71 3.41 17.03
N GLU A 235 -11.46 3.99 16.11
CA GLU A 235 -11.37 5.43 15.80
C GLU A 235 -11.49 6.32 17.05
N ASN A 236 -12.02 5.78 18.15
CA ASN A 236 -12.18 6.45 19.44
C ASN A 236 -11.12 6.10 20.52
N THR A 237 -10.15 5.18 20.26
CA THR A 237 -9.29 4.64 21.33
C THR A 237 -7.79 4.65 21.04
N GLY A 238 -7.32 5.30 19.98
CA GLY A 238 -5.90 5.36 19.63
C GLY A 238 -5.43 4.19 18.75
N MET A 239 -4.71 4.51 17.69
CA MET A 239 -4.34 3.58 16.62
C MET A 239 -3.56 2.36 17.12
N LYS A 240 -4.17 1.21 17.09
CA LYS A 240 -3.47 -0.08 17.08
C LYS A 240 -3.01 -0.34 15.64
N ARG A 241 -1.77 -0.79 15.47
CA ARG A 241 -1.21 -1.07 14.15
C ARG A 241 -1.49 -2.51 13.78
N PHE A 242 -2.18 -2.70 12.67
CA PHE A 242 -2.52 -4.01 12.11
C PHE A 242 -1.66 -4.32 10.90
N CYS A 243 -1.21 -5.56 10.77
CA CYS A 243 -0.54 -6.06 9.60
C CYS A 243 -1.27 -7.29 9.05
N ILE A 244 -1.43 -7.34 7.73
CA ILE A 244 -1.91 -8.53 7.02
C ILE A 244 -0.71 -9.14 6.31
N VAL A 245 -0.47 -10.42 6.56
CA VAL A 245 0.50 -11.23 5.85
C VAL A 245 -0.24 -12.14 4.87
N THR A 246 0.13 -12.06 3.60
CA THR A 246 -0.47 -12.78 2.48
C THR A 246 0.51 -13.78 1.87
N PRO A 247 0.05 -14.79 1.14
CA PRO A 247 0.93 -15.78 0.54
C PRO A 247 1.87 -15.18 -0.51
N ASN A 248 1.40 -14.24 -1.34
CA ASN A 248 2.21 -13.63 -2.41
C ASN A 248 1.77 -12.19 -2.73
N ASP A 249 2.61 -11.46 -3.49
CA ASP A 249 2.36 -10.05 -3.84
C ASP A 249 1.28 -9.86 -4.92
N ASN A 250 1.01 -10.86 -5.76
CA ASN A 250 -0.08 -10.81 -6.74
C ASN A 250 -1.45 -10.73 -6.04
N PHE A 251 -1.60 -11.43 -4.94
CA PHE A 251 -2.78 -11.37 -4.08
C PHE A 251 -3.00 -9.99 -3.47
N ASN A 252 -1.93 -9.24 -3.21
CA ASN A 252 -2.01 -7.86 -2.71
C ASN A 252 -2.75 -6.92 -3.66
N THR A 253 -2.65 -7.15 -4.98
CA THR A 253 -3.33 -6.33 -6.00
C THR A 253 -4.85 -6.55 -5.96
N PHE A 254 -5.28 -7.81 -5.81
CA PHE A 254 -6.69 -8.16 -5.61
C PHE A 254 -7.26 -7.52 -4.33
N ILE A 255 -6.52 -7.61 -3.25
CA ILE A 255 -6.87 -7.03 -1.95
C ILE A 255 -6.95 -5.50 -1.97
N ALA A 256 -6.11 -4.84 -2.75
CA ALA A 256 -6.13 -3.38 -2.86
C ALA A 256 -7.49 -2.84 -3.36
N SER A 257 -8.21 -3.60 -4.17
CA SER A 257 -9.57 -3.27 -4.60
C SER A 257 -10.58 -3.42 -3.46
N LEU A 258 -10.48 -4.51 -2.68
CA LEU A 258 -11.35 -4.79 -1.53
C LEU A 258 -11.15 -3.80 -0.39
N SER A 259 -9.91 -3.42 -0.12
CA SER A 259 -9.57 -2.45 0.94
C SER A 259 -10.15 -1.06 0.68
N LYS A 260 -10.29 -0.68 -0.58
CA LYS A 260 -10.96 0.58 -0.96
C LYS A 260 -12.46 0.55 -0.66
N SER A 261 -13.13 -0.56 -0.99
CA SER A 261 -14.58 -0.71 -0.74
C SER A 261 -14.94 -0.74 0.74
N LEU A 262 -14.03 -1.28 1.57
CA LEU A 262 -14.20 -1.36 3.03
C LEU A 262 -13.60 -0.18 3.81
N ASN A 263 -13.13 0.85 3.11
CA ASN A 263 -12.49 2.06 3.70
C ASN A 263 -11.32 1.75 4.65
N LEU A 264 -10.56 0.69 4.38
CA LEU A 264 -9.42 0.24 5.17
C LEU A 264 -8.17 1.08 4.87
N ARG A 265 -8.12 2.30 5.37
CA ARG A 265 -6.96 3.20 5.20
C ARG A 265 -5.89 2.89 6.23
N GLY A 266 -4.63 2.83 5.78
CA GLY A 266 -3.47 2.67 6.69
C GLY A 266 -3.14 1.24 7.09
N LEU A 267 -3.82 0.22 6.54
CA LEU A 267 -3.42 -1.17 6.73
C LEU A 267 -2.10 -1.47 6.02
N ARG A 268 -1.20 -2.15 6.72
CA ARG A 268 -0.01 -2.75 6.13
C ARG A 268 -0.37 -4.12 5.59
N ILE A 269 -0.22 -4.30 4.28
CA ILE A 269 -0.40 -5.58 3.61
C ILE A 269 0.95 -5.97 3.04
N ARG A 270 1.45 -7.17 3.37
CA ARG A 270 2.77 -7.66 2.98
C ARG A 270 2.67 -9.14 2.59
N SER A 271 3.43 -9.56 1.60
CA SER A 271 3.74 -10.99 1.46
C SER A 271 4.63 -11.44 2.62
N ALA A 272 4.67 -12.74 2.92
CA ALA A 272 5.50 -13.28 3.99
C ALA A 272 6.98 -12.88 3.81
N ALA A 273 7.50 -12.98 2.59
CA ALA A 273 8.86 -12.57 2.27
C ALA A 273 9.10 -11.07 2.50
N SER A 274 8.20 -10.21 2.00
CA SER A 274 8.28 -8.76 2.19
C SER A 274 8.19 -8.38 3.68
N TYR A 275 7.40 -9.13 4.44
CA TYR A 275 7.29 -8.92 5.89
C TYR A 275 8.57 -9.32 6.62
N TYR A 276 9.19 -10.45 6.25
CA TYR A 276 10.50 -10.82 6.80
C TYR A 276 11.56 -9.76 6.49
N MET A 277 11.59 -9.22 5.28
CA MET A 277 12.51 -8.13 4.92
C MET A 277 12.31 -6.87 5.78
N ASP A 278 11.03 -6.50 6.05
CA ASP A 278 10.73 -5.37 6.93
C ASP A 278 11.24 -5.61 8.35
N LEU A 279 11.01 -6.80 8.90
CA LEU A 279 11.46 -7.18 10.24
C LEU A 279 12.98 -7.29 10.34
N ILE A 280 13.67 -7.88 9.36
CA ILE A 280 15.14 -7.95 9.31
C ILE A 280 15.74 -6.54 9.26
N SER A 281 15.15 -5.65 8.43
CA SER A 281 15.59 -4.27 8.34
C SER A 281 15.45 -3.51 9.67
N SER A 282 14.47 -3.87 10.52
CA SER A 282 14.30 -3.26 11.84
C SER A 282 15.47 -3.55 12.79
N TYR A 283 16.22 -4.64 12.55
CA TYR A 283 17.46 -4.96 13.28
C TYR A 283 18.69 -4.23 12.71
N GLY A 284 18.53 -3.42 11.64
CA GLY A 284 19.64 -2.74 10.98
C GLY A 284 20.43 -3.64 10.03
N VAL A 285 19.92 -4.83 9.72
CA VAL A 285 20.53 -5.75 8.75
C VAL A 285 20.08 -5.37 7.34
N PRO A 286 21.02 -5.14 6.39
CA PRO A 286 20.67 -4.77 5.04
C PRO A 286 20.03 -5.94 4.28
N VAL A 287 18.91 -5.66 3.58
CA VAL A 287 18.18 -6.62 2.74
C VAL A 287 17.97 -6.03 1.35
N ASN A 288 18.17 -6.82 0.31
CA ASN A 288 17.93 -6.39 -1.06
C ASN A 288 16.43 -6.47 -1.41
N ARG A 289 15.69 -5.40 -1.21
CA ARG A 289 14.25 -5.32 -1.48
C ARG A 289 13.86 -5.34 -2.97
N LYS A 290 14.86 -5.26 -3.86
CA LYS A 290 14.65 -5.30 -5.33
C LYS A 290 14.94 -6.67 -5.93
N ALA A 291 15.44 -7.61 -5.13
CA ALA A 291 15.69 -8.97 -5.58
C ALA A 291 14.36 -9.69 -5.82
N ASP A 292 14.27 -10.42 -6.92
CA ASP A 292 13.12 -11.27 -7.21
C ASP A 292 13.04 -12.40 -6.19
N LEU A 293 11.83 -12.74 -5.74
CA LEU A 293 11.60 -13.89 -4.89
C LEU A 293 11.60 -15.15 -5.76
N LEU A 294 12.53 -16.06 -5.47
CA LEU A 294 12.71 -17.30 -6.20
C LEU A 294 11.76 -18.37 -5.67
N CYS A 295 11.28 -19.23 -6.58
CA CYS A 295 10.44 -20.36 -6.26
C CYS A 295 11.27 -21.48 -5.61
N GLU A 296 10.75 -22.05 -4.51
CA GLU A 296 11.40 -23.13 -3.75
C GLU A 296 11.00 -24.53 -4.24
N SER A 297 9.91 -24.69 -4.99
CA SER A 297 9.33 -25.97 -5.39
C SER A 297 10.25 -26.83 -6.26
N ALA A 298 11.21 -26.20 -6.97
CA ALA A 298 12.19 -26.93 -7.78
C ALA A 298 13.42 -27.41 -6.98
N LEU A 299 13.51 -27.06 -5.69
CA LEU A 299 14.64 -27.41 -4.84
C LEU A 299 14.44 -28.80 -4.19
N ASN A 300 15.50 -29.35 -3.59
CA ASN A 300 15.42 -30.60 -2.85
C ASN A 300 14.53 -30.48 -1.62
N HIS A 301 13.37 -31.14 -1.62
CA HIS A 301 12.34 -31.05 -0.59
C HIS A 301 12.78 -31.66 0.76
N GLU A 302 13.70 -32.65 0.77
CA GLU A 302 14.23 -33.21 2.02
C GLU A 302 15.09 -32.17 2.75
N VAL A 303 15.95 -31.47 2.01
CA VAL A 303 16.78 -30.40 2.54
C VAL A 303 15.91 -29.25 3.03
N LEU A 304 14.91 -28.82 2.24
CA LEU A 304 13.97 -27.78 2.65
C LEU A 304 13.20 -28.18 3.91
N SER A 305 12.72 -29.43 4.01
CA SER A 305 12.01 -29.93 5.19
C SER A 305 12.88 -29.86 6.45
N ARG A 306 14.19 -30.17 6.32
CA ARG A 306 15.18 -29.99 7.40
C ARG A 306 15.31 -28.51 7.75
N ILE A 307 15.47 -27.61 6.77
CA ILE A 307 15.64 -26.15 6.95
C ILE A 307 14.46 -25.56 7.74
N TYR A 308 13.25 -25.98 7.45
CA TYR A 308 12.04 -25.51 8.14
C TYR A 308 11.74 -26.24 9.46
N SER A 309 12.69 -27.11 9.93
CA SER A 309 12.54 -27.87 11.15
C SER A 309 13.13 -27.19 12.37
N ARG A 310 12.64 -27.57 13.56
CA ARG A 310 13.18 -27.10 14.84
C ARG A 310 14.58 -27.63 15.13
N ASN A 311 14.90 -28.81 14.63
CA ASN A 311 16.22 -29.37 14.82
C ASN A 311 17.25 -28.49 14.12
N TYR A 312 16.96 -28.04 12.92
CA TYR A 312 17.82 -27.12 12.21
C TYR A 312 17.98 -25.76 12.92
N GLN A 313 16.92 -25.22 13.50
CA GLN A 313 17.03 -24.01 14.35
C GLN A 313 18.00 -24.22 15.53
N LYS A 314 17.96 -25.41 16.17
CA LYS A 314 18.89 -25.74 17.26
C LYS A 314 20.31 -25.91 16.75
N GLU A 315 20.52 -26.53 15.61
CA GLU A 315 21.83 -26.68 14.94
C GLU A 315 22.44 -25.28 14.68
N ILE A 316 21.66 -24.35 14.11
CA ILE A 316 22.11 -22.97 13.90
C ILE A 316 22.48 -22.29 15.23
N GLN A 317 21.63 -22.42 16.25
CA GLN A 317 21.91 -21.82 17.55
C GLN A 317 23.21 -22.38 18.15
N GLN A 318 23.44 -23.70 18.07
CA GLN A 318 24.67 -24.35 18.55
C GLN A 318 25.88 -23.91 17.73
N ALA A 319 25.74 -23.79 16.39
CA ALA A 319 26.80 -23.31 15.53
C ALA A 319 27.21 -21.88 15.85
N PHE A 320 26.26 -20.99 16.11
CA PHE A 320 26.54 -19.61 16.54
C PHE A 320 27.26 -19.58 17.88
N GLN A 321 26.79 -20.36 18.85
CA GLN A 321 27.44 -20.46 20.17
C GLN A 321 28.84 -21.04 20.05
N GLY A 322 29.04 -22.13 19.30
CA GLY A 322 30.32 -22.75 19.08
C GLY A 322 31.35 -21.85 18.39
N ALA A 323 30.90 -21.13 17.34
CA ALA A 323 31.74 -20.15 16.66
C ALA A 323 32.15 -18.98 17.55
N TRP A 324 31.19 -18.52 18.35
CA TRP A 324 31.44 -17.46 19.32
C TRP A 324 32.45 -17.88 20.39
N SER A 325 32.29 -19.09 20.96
CA SER A 325 33.24 -19.64 21.98
C SER A 325 34.64 -19.77 21.41
N LYS A 326 34.77 -20.31 20.17
CA LYS A 326 36.06 -20.37 19.49
C LYS A 326 36.68 -18.99 19.25
N GLY A 327 35.90 -18.00 18.91
CA GLY A 327 36.36 -16.63 18.77
C GLY A 327 36.90 -16.06 20.11
N LEU A 328 36.19 -16.32 21.22
CA LEU A 328 36.64 -15.91 22.54
C LEU A 328 37.93 -16.65 22.99
N GLU A 329 38.03 -17.95 22.69
CA GLU A 329 39.27 -18.73 22.94
C GLU A 329 40.45 -18.16 22.18
N GLU A 330 40.25 -17.80 20.90
CA GLU A 330 41.30 -17.20 20.06
C GLU A 330 41.72 -15.81 20.57
N LEU A 331 40.74 -14.96 20.96
CA LEU A 331 41.06 -13.67 21.60
C LEU A 331 41.83 -13.85 22.92
N THR A 332 41.47 -14.87 23.71
CA THR A 332 42.19 -15.23 24.91
C THR A 332 43.60 -15.70 24.59
N ARG A 333 43.78 -16.55 23.58
CA ARG A 333 45.08 -17.04 23.10
C ARG A 333 45.99 -15.89 22.64
N LEU A 334 45.43 -14.89 22.01
CA LEU A 334 46.14 -13.67 21.61
C LEU A 334 46.51 -12.78 22.79
N GLY A 335 46.01 -13.04 24.02
CA GLY A 335 46.23 -12.16 25.18
C GLY A 335 45.35 -10.91 25.18
N PHE A 336 44.26 -10.87 24.36
CA PHE A 336 43.41 -9.69 24.18
C PHE A 336 42.83 -9.16 25.49
N PHE A 337 42.31 -10.05 26.32
CA PHE A 337 41.67 -9.68 27.57
C PHE A 337 42.71 -9.23 28.64
N ASP A 338 43.92 -9.79 28.63
CA ASP A 338 44.99 -9.37 29.53
C ASP A 338 45.45 -7.95 29.23
N ILE A 339 45.63 -7.64 27.96
CA ILE A 339 45.97 -6.29 27.46
C ILE A 339 44.85 -5.29 27.78
N LEU A 340 43.57 -5.67 27.61
CA LEU A 340 42.46 -4.80 28.00
C LEU A 340 42.49 -4.46 29.48
N ALA A 341 42.79 -5.49 30.34
CA ALA A 341 42.91 -5.30 31.80
C ALA A 341 44.06 -4.38 32.16
N GLU A 342 45.22 -4.54 31.52
CA GLU A 342 46.39 -3.68 31.72
C GLU A 342 46.11 -2.21 31.39
N HIS A 343 45.29 -1.97 30.38
CA HIS A 343 44.90 -0.62 29.97
C HIS A 343 43.59 -0.12 30.63
N GLY A 344 42.98 -0.91 31.54
CA GLY A 344 41.77 -0.52 32.27
C GLY A 344 40.51 -0.47 31.40
N ILE A 345 40.52 -1.16 30.22
CA ILE A 345 39.40 -1.23 29.29
C ILE A 345 38.52 -2.44 29.67
N ASN A 346 37.26 -2.18 30.00
CA ASN A 346 36.32 -3.24 30.32
C ASN A 346 35.52 -3.64 29.03
N PRO A 347 35.70 -4.87 28.54
CA PRO A 347 34.94 -5.34 27.39
C PRO A 347 33.46 -5.63 27.68
N GLY A 348 32.98 -5.44 28.90
CA GLY A 348 31.63 -5.77 29.32
C GLY A 348 31.35 -7.28 29.32
N SER A 349 30.07 -7.65 29.24
CA SER A 349 29.66 -9.06 29.15
C SER A 349 29.71 -9.55 27.69
N VAL A 350 30.59 -10.52 27.43
CA VAL A 350 30.87 -11.06 26.09
C VAL A 350 30.69 -12.59 25.99
N GLY A 351 30.16 -13.24 27.06
CA GLY A 351 30.06 -14.69 27.15
C GLY A 351 29.16 -15.37 26.15
N GLU A 352 28.15 -14.66 25.63
CA GLU A 352 27.19 -15.21 24.66
C GLU A 352 27.18 -14.42 23.34
N PRO A 353 26.89 -15.09 22.19
CA PRO A 353 26.80 -14.44 20.88
C PRO A 353 25.67 -13.42 20.86
N SER A 354 26.03 -12.16 20.73
CA SER A 354 25.04 -11.07 20.59
C SER A 354 25.67 -9.83 19.95
N SER A 355 24.83 -9.02 19.35
CA SER A 355 25.28 -7.74 18.78
C SER A 355 25.78 -6.77 19.86
N ILE A 356 25.34 -6.93 21.09
CA ILE A 356 25.80 -6.14 22.22
C ILE A 356 27.20 -6.59 22.60
N ALA A 357 27.41 -7.91 22.81
CA ALA A 357 28.71 -8.49 23.09
C ALA A 357 29.74 -8.22 21.97
N HIS A 358 29.29 -8.35 20.69
CA HIS A 358 30.14 -8.01 19.53
C HIS A 358 30.57 -6.53 19.58
N ARG A 359 29.60 -5.63 19.82
CA ARG A 359 29.91 -4.19 19.93
C ARG A 359 30.85 -3.89 21.11
N HIS A 360 30.72 -4.61 22.22
CA HIS A 360 31.62 -4.46 23.34
C HIS A 360 33.05 -4.88 22.97
N LEU A 361 33.21 -6.02 22.28
CA LEU A 361 34.52 -6.47 21.79
C LEU A 361 35.10 -5.50 20.75
N ASP A 362 34.29 -5.06 19.81
CA ASP A 362 34.73 -4.11 18.76
C ASP A 362 35.07 -2.75 19.38
N HIS A 363 34.28 -2.28 20.34
CA HIS A 363 34.55 -1.05 21.05
C HIS A 363 35.86 -1.16 21.84
N ALA A 364 36.07 -2.27 22.57
CA ALA A 364 37.30 -2.51 23.32
C ALA A 364 38.54 -2.55 22.39
N ARG A 365 38.40 -3.22 21.23
CA ARG A 365 39.43 -3.22 20.17
C ARG A 365 39.67 -1.81 19.62
N LEU A 366 38.59 -1.04 19.37
CA LEU A 366 38.72 0.34 18.90
C LEU A 366 39.39 1.25 19.93
N GLU A 367 39.15 1.03 21.21
CA GLU A 367 39.86 1.79 22.28
C GLU A 367 41.36 1.47 22.28
N LEU A 368 41.75 0.19 22.18
CA LEU A 368 43.16 -0.18 22.01
C LEU A 368 43.75 0.42 20.74
N LYS A 369 43.00 0.36 19.62
CA LYS A 369 43.44 0.96 18.37
C LYS A 369 43.60 2.47 18.49
N LYS A 370 42.70 3.17 19.17
CA LYS A 370 42.84 4.60 19.44
C LYS A 370 44.12 4.92 20.22
N LEU A 371 44.41 4.15 21.28
CA LEU A 371 45.63 4.30 22.03
C LEU A 371 46.88 4.11 21.16
N PHE A 372 46.89 3.08 20.33
CA PHE A 372 47.98 2.79 19.40
C PHE A 372 48.14 3.88 18.34
N ASP A 373 46.99 4.24 17.65
CA ASP A 373 46.95 5.26 16.60
C ASP A 373 47.31 6.65 17.17
N GLU A 374 46.91 6.95 18.40
CA GLU A 374 47.30 8.18 19.10
C GLU A 374 48.79 8.26 19.30
N ILE A 375 49.43 7.20 19.77
CA ILE A 375 50.90 7.14 19.97
C ILE A 375 51.59 7.15 18.62
N LEU A 376 51.10 6.38 17.60
CA LEU A 376 51.63 6.42 16.22
C LEU A 376 51.47 7.80 15.61
N GLY A 377 50.31 8.42 15.80
CA GLY A 377 50.02 9.78 15.32
C GLY A 377 50.96 10.79 15.94
N ARG A 378 51.21 10.68 17.24
CA ARG A 378 52.20 11.51 17.97
C ARG A 378 53.60 11.21 17.47
N GLU A 379 54.03 9.94 17.33
CA GLU A 379 55.34 9.57 16.77
C GLU A 379 55.52 10.11 15.36
N GLY A 380 54.52 9.86 14.47
CA GLY A 380 54.54 10.32 13.07
C GLY A 380 54.54 11.86 12.96
N ASN A 381 53.70 12.53 13.76
CA ASN A 381 53.66 13.98 13.80
C ASN A 381 54.97 14.58 14.32
N THR A 382 55.48 14.02 15.42
CA THR A 382 56.74 14.50 16.01
C THR A 382 57.92 14.22 15.05
N SER A 383 57.94 13.03 14.41
CA SER A 383 58.95 12.68 13.41
C SER A 383 58.89 13.63 12.19
N ARG A 384 57.66 13.88 11.67
CA ARG A 384 57.44 14.85 10.56
C ARG A 384 57.80 16.25 10.95
N LEU A 385 57.46 16.68 12.16
CA LEU A 385 57.83 17.99 12.67
C LEU A 385 59.35 18.13 12.79
N LEU A 386 60.04 17.11 13.31
CA LEU A 386 61.48 17.06 13.40
C LEU A 386 62.13 17.11 12.01
N GLU A 387 61.62 16.28 11.09
CA GLU A 387 62.11 16.23 9.71
C GLU A 387 61.83 17.57 8.97
N ALA A 388 60.62 18.14 9.15
CA ALA A 388 60.28 19.42 8.65
C ALA A 388 61.15 20.56 9.25
N ALA A 389 61.41 20.50 10.56
CA ALA A 389 62.31 21.45 11.22
C ALA A 389 63.74 21.33 10.70
N LEU A 390 64.25 20.13 10.50
CA LEU A 390 65.57 19.86 9.90
C LEU A 390 65.65 20.31 8.44
N ASN A 391 64.58 20.01 7.64
CA ASN A 391 64.52 20.46 6.25
C ASN A 391 64.33 21.97 6.13
N ASN A 392 63.56 22.55 7.03
CA ASN A 392 63.38 23.99 7.12
C ASN A 392 64.68 24.69 7.48
N GLN A 393 65.48 24.13 8.38
CA GLN A 393 66.77 24.62 8.70
C GLN A 393 67.73 24.65 7.48
N ARG A 394 67.49 23.69 6.51
CA ARG A 394 68.27 23.56 5.26
C ARG A 394 67.76 24.40 4.07
N SER A 395 66.42 24.57 4.03
CA SER A 395 65.78 25.10 2.80
C SER A 395 64.88 26.32 3.04
N LEU A 396 64.76 26.86 4.25
CA LEU A 396 64.00 28.06 4.53
C LEU A 396 64.60 29.28 3.88
N SER A 397 63.83 29.83 2.95
CA SER A 397 64.13 31.05 2.26
C SER A 397 62.91 31.98 2.36
N GLU A 398 63.04 33.04 3.15
CA GLU A 398 62.02 34.05 3.35
C GLU A 398 61.59 34.69 2.00
N SER A 399 62.58 35.01 1.20
CA SER A 399 62.39 35.64 -0.11
C SER A 399 61.57 34.74 -1.08
N ARG A 400 61.71 33.43 -0.94
CA ARG A 400 60.94 32.48 -1.76
C ARG A 400 59.47 32.42 -1.36
N GLU A 401 59.17 32.48 -0.07
CA GLU A 401 57.78 32.48 0.42
C GLU A 401 57.10 33.82 0.24
N GLU A 402 57.81 34.94 0.32
CA GLU A 402 57.29 36.27 -0.06
C GLU A 402 56.77 36.26 -1.52
N LYS A 403 57.54 35.70 -2.46
CA LYS A 403 57.12 35.54 -3.85
C LYS A 403 55.88 34.66 -3.99
N LYS A 404 55.74 33.57 -3.20
CA LYS A 404 54.56 32.70 -3.22
C LYS A 404 53.33 33.42 -2.67
N LEU A 405 53.49 34.24 -1.64
CA LEU A 405 52.41 35.05 -1.08
C LEU A 405 51.89 36.07 -2.11
N GLN A 406 52.80 36.75 -2.81
CA GLN A 406 52.45 37.69 -3.90
C GLN A 406 51.66 36.97 -5.01
N ASN A 407 52.09 35.77 -5.42
CA ASN A 407 51.38 34.97 -6.43
C ASN A 407 49.97 34.52 -5.95
N ALA A 408 49.83 34.18 -4.67
CA ALA A 408 48.53 33.82 -4.11
C ALA A 408 47.56 35.01 -4.04
N ALA A 409 48.08 36.22 -3.74
CA ALA A 409 47.27 37.45 -3.81
C ALA A 409 46.70 37.70 -5.20
N VAL A 410 47.50 37.48 -6.26
CA VAL A 410 47.04 37.58 -7.64
C VAL A 410 45.92 36.59 -7.96
N LYS A 411 46.01 35.36 -7.42
CA LYS A 411 44.96 34.34 -7.62
C LYS A 411 43.61 34.75 -7.02
N ILE A 412 43.59 35.39 -5.85
CA ILE A 412 42.37 35.92 -5.26
C ILE A 412 41.74 36.98 -6.16
N HIS A 413 42.52 37.92 -6.69
CA HIS A 413 42.02 38.91 -7.64
C HIS A 413 41.40 38.25 -8.88
N THR A 414 42.08 37.25 -9.44
CA THR A 414 41.58 36.51 -10.61
C THR A 414 40.31 35.74 -10.30
N TYR A 415 40.24 35.11 -9.11
CA TYR A 415 39.06 34.40 -8.66
C TYR A 415 37.86 35.35 -8.54
N ILE A 416 38.02 36.47 -7.84
CA ILE A 416 36.95 37.45 -7.67
C ILE A 416 36.41 37.93 -9.02
N GLN A 417 37.28 38.27 -9.98
CA GLN A 417 36.88 38.73 -11.31
C GLN A 417 36.12 37.65 -12.09
N LYS A 418 36.60 36.42 -12.01
CA LYS A 418 35.94 35.28 -12.69
C LYS A 418 34.57 35.01 -12.13
N GLU A 419 34.44 34.90 -10.81
CA GLU A 419 33.17 34.60 -10.12
C GLU A 419 32.14 35.73 -10.28
N GLU A 420 32.59 37.02 -10.24
CA GLU A 420 31.72 38.17 -10.54
C GLU A 420 31.05 38.01 -11.90
N LEU A 421 31.82 37.64 -12.92
CA LEU A 421 31.32 37.47 -14.29
C LEU A 421 30.41 36.25 -14.41
N GLU A 422 30.80 35.16 -13.76
CA GLU A 422 30.01 33.90 -13.83
C GLU A 422 28.65 34.02 -13.10
N LEU A 423 28.64 34.63 -11.92
CA LEU A 423 27.40 34.88 -11.18
C LEU A 423 26.47 35.87 -11.91
N GLU A 424 27.04 36.90 -12.62
CA GLU A 424 26.21 37.80 -13.41
C GLU A 424 25.56 37.07 -14.58
N ASN A 425 26.33 36.25 -15.31
CA ASN A 425 25.82 35.46 -16.42
C ASN A 425 24.72 34.45 -15.95
N GLN A 426 24.97 33.78 -14.85
CA GLN A 426 23.98 32.82 -14.27
C GLN A 426 22.70 33.54 -13.81
N ARG A 427 22.86 34.72 -13.19
CA ARG A 427 21.73 35.54 -12.74
C ARG A 427 20.87 36.00 -13.90
N GLU A 428 21.50 36.49 -14.97
CA GLU A 428 20.77 36.90 -16.19
C GLU A 428 20.08 35.72 -16.85
N ALA A 429 20.75 34.54 -16.91
CA ALA A 429 20.18 33.36 -17.52
C ALA A 429 18.95 32.85 -16.73
N LEU A 430 19.03 32.86 -15.39
CA LEU A 430 17.92 32.45 -14.53
C LEU A 430 16.77 33.47 -14.56
N HIS A 431 17.08 34.76 -14.63
CA HIS A 431 16.08 35.81 -14.76
C HIS A 431 15.24 35.60 -16.03
N ARG A 432 15.93 35.38 -17.17
CA ARG A 432 15.24 35.05 -18.44
C ARG A 432 14.40 33.77 -18.35
N LYS A 433 14.92 32.71 -17.71
CA LYS A 433 14.17 31.47 -17.50
C LYS A 433 12.93 31.69 -16.64
N LEU A 434 13.06 32.45 -15.56
CA LEU A 434 11.95 32.76 -14.66
C LEU A 434 10.85 33.54 -15.40
N ASP A 435 11.22 34.52 -16.20
CA ASP A 435 10.26 35.30 -16.99
C ASP A 435 9.55 34.44 -18.04
N ILE A 436 10.30 33.55 -18.70
CA ILE A 436 9.72 32.62 -19.68
C ILE A 436 8.76 31.65 -19.00
N SER A 437 9.17 31.06 -17.88
CA SER A 437 8.31 30.09 -17.14
C SER A 437 7.06 30.76 -16.59
N LYS A 438 7.15 31.96 -16.04
CA LYS A 438 6.00 32.76 -15.61
C LYS A 438 5.06 33.12 -16.78
N ARG A 439 5.63 33.48 -17.96
CA ARG A 439 4.82 33.75 -19.16
C ARG A 439 4.11 32.48 -19.67
N ASN A 440 4.81 31.36 -19.69
CA ASN A 440 4.23 30.07 -20.16
C ASN A 440 3.13 29.55 -19.23
N MET A 441 3.24 29.81 -17.93
CA MET A 441 2.24 29.40 -16.95
C MET A 441 0.92 30.17 -17.10
N ARG A 442 0.99 31.44 -17.52
CA ARG A 442 -0.16 32.32 -17.64
C ARG A 442 -1.27 31.80 -18.58
N PRO A 443 -0.97 31.30 -19.81
CA PRO A 443 -2.01 30.74 -20.67
C PRO A 443 -2.62 29.46 -20.10
N VAL A 444 -1.84 28.60 -19.46
CA VAL A 444 -2.35 27.37 -18.84
C VAL A 444 -3.29 27.69 -17.65
N THR A 445 -2.97 28.73 -16.88
CA THR A 445 -3.85 29.20 -15.79
C THR A 445 -5.19 29.70 -16.34
N LEU A 446 -5.15 30.43 -17.46
CA LEU A 446 -6.35 30.93 -18.14
C LEU A 446 -7.19 29.78 -18.72
N GLU A 447 -6.52 28.79 -19.35
CA GLU A 447 -7.18 27.61 -19.91
C GLU A 447 -7.85 26.77 -18.82
N TYR A 448 -7.19 26.59 -17.67
CA TYR A 448 -7.77 25.91 -16.54
C TYR A 448 -9.03 26.61 -16.01
N ALA A 449 -8.95 27.93 -15.85
CA ALA A 449 -10.09 28.74 -15.41
C ALA A 449 -11.24 28.71 -16.43
N ASP A 450 -10.92 28.80 -17.73
CA ASP A 450 -11.93 28.73 -18.80
C ASP A 450 -12.62 27.36 -18.85
N THR A 451 -11.84 26.28 -18.75
CA THR A 451 -12.40 24.92 -18.73
C THR A 451 -13.29 24.70 -17.51
N THR A 452 -12.90 25.21 -16.35
CA THR A 452 -13.72 25.11 -15.13
C THR A 452 -15.01 25.91 -15.25
N ASN A 453 -14.96 27.10 -15.85
CA ASN A 453 -16.17 27.91 -16.10
C ASN A 453 -17.13 27.21 -17.08
N ARG A 454 -16.61 26.69 -18.20
CA ARG A 454 -17.38 25.93 -19.19
C ARG A 454 -18.04 24.71 -18.60
N LEU A 455 -17.32 23.98 -17.73
CA LEU A 455 -17.87 22.84 -17.00
C LEU A 455 -19.02 23.27 -16.07
N THR A 456 -18.89 24.41 -15.41
CA THR A 456 -19.92 24.96 -14.51
C THR A 456 -21.18 25.40 -15.28
N GLU A 457 -20.97 26.11 -16.44
CA GLU A 457 -22.08 26.53 -17.29
C GLU A 457 -22.83 25.32 -17.86
N LYS A 458 -22.09 24.29 -18.30
CA LYS A 458 -22.70 23.10 -18.88
C LYS A 458 -23.49 22.28 -17.84
N LYS A 459 -23.04 22.25 -16.58
CA LYS A 459 -23.81 21.65 -15.49
C LYS A 459 -25.14 22.36 -15.25
N LYS A 460 -25.12 23.69 -15.31
CA LYS A 460 -26.34 24.47 -15.15
C LYS A 460 -27.32 24.22 -16.29
N GLU A 461 -26.84 24.16 -17.54
CA GLU A 461 -27.69 23.84 -18.72
C GLU A 461 -28.31 22.44 -18.57
N LEU A 462 -27.54 21.46 -18.08
CA LEU A 462 -28.03 20.11 -17.82
C LEU A 462 -29.13 20.08 -16.74
N GLU A 463 -29.00 20.86 -15.68
CA GLU A 463 -30.00 20.98 -14.61
C GLU A 463 -31.32 21.53 -15.20
N GLU A 464 -31.24 22.60 -16.00
CA GLU A 464 -32.42 23.19 -16.67
C GLU A 464 -33.15 22.18 -17.58
N LEU A 465 -32.40 21.37 -18.35
CA LEU A 465 -32.95 20.30 -19.17
C LEU A 465 -33.61 19.19 -18.33
N GLN A 466 -33.06 18.84 -17.22
CA GLN A 466 -33.62 17.85 -16.28
C GLN A 466 -34.92 18.35 -15.63
N GLU A 467 -35.02 19.62 -15.25
CA GLU A 467 -36.22 20.23 -14.72
C GLU A 467 -37.35 20.21 -15.77
N LEU A 468 -37.09 20.60 -17.01
CA LEU A 468 -38.04 20.55 -18.10
C LEU A 468 -38.60 19.13 -18.34
N LEU A 469 -37.74 18.12 -18.25
CA LEU A 469 -38.14 16.72 -18.36
C LEU A 469 -39.02 16.28 -17.18
N HIS A 470 -38.75 16.79 -15.95
CA HIS A 470 -39.46 16.39 -14.74
C HIS A 470 -40.85 17.05 -14.64
N GLU A 471 -40.94 18.33 -14.91
CA GLU A 471 -42.18 19.10 -14.81
C GLU A 471 -43.20 18.72 -15.89
N LYS A 472 -42.79 18.22 -17.08
CA LYS A 472 -43.62 17.93 -18.26
C LYS A 472 -44.57 19.11 -18.59
N ASP A 473 -44.14 20.34 -18.30
CA ASP A 473 -44.91 21.54 -18.53
C ASP A 473 -44.86 21.90 -20.01
N MET A 474 -45.98 21.67 -20.70
CA MET A 474 -46.11 21.93 -22.11
C MET A 474 -45.83 23.39 -22.50
N LYS A 475 -46.20 24.35 -21.63
CA LYS A 475 -45.98 25.76 -21.89
C LYS A 475 -44.50 26.13 -21.83
N LYS A 476 -43.80 25.69 -20.81
CA LYS A 476 -42.36 25.93 -20.64
C LYS A 476 -41.53 25.19 -21.69
N ILE A 477 -41.92 23.96 -22.08
CA ILE A 477 -41.22 23.20 -23.10
C ILE A 477 -41.38 23.84 -24.47
N ARG A 478 -42.58 24.36 -24.79
CA ARG A 478 -42.86 25.10 -26.02
C ARG A 478 -42.05 26.40 -26.13
N GLU A 479 -41.91 27.14 -25.03
CA GLU A 479 -41.21 28.42 -24.99
C GLU A 479 -39.68 28.22 -25.00
N TYR A 480 -39.19 27.05 -24.69
CA TYR A 480 -37.74 26.77 -24.68
C TYR A 480 -37.17 26.88 -26.11
N LYS A 481 -36.30 27.86 -26.31
CA LYS A 481 -35.85 28.34 -27.64
C LYS A 481 -35.38 27.23 -28.61
N LYS A 482 -34.83 26.12 -28.05
CA LYS A 482 -34.34 24.98 -28.84
C LYS A 482 -35.45 24.11 -29.45
N TYR A 483 -36.64 24.05 -28.85
CA TYR A 483 -37.71 23.16 -29.22
C TYR A 483 -38.95 23.89 -29.78
N SER A 484 -39.01 25.21 -29.69
CA SER A 484 -40.17 26.01 -30.14
C SER A 484 -40.58 25.79 -31.59
N HIS A 485 -39.59 25.51 -32.48
CA HIS A 485 -39.81 25.28 -33.85
C HIS A 485 -40.61 23.98 -34.17
N LEU A 486 -40.62 23.02 -33.24
CA LEU A 486 -41.36 21.75 -33.39
C LEU A 486 -42.85 21.90 -33.11
N TYR A 487 -43.29 23.04 -32.61
CA TYR A 487 -44.69 23.31 -32.32
C TYR A 487 -45.44 24.08 -33.45
N ALA A 488 -44.71 24.52 -34.48
CA ALA A 488 -45.23 25.39 -35.53
C ALA A 488 -46.47 24.84 -36.23
N ASP A 489 -46.47 23.55 -36.57
CA ASP A 489 -47.61 22.91 -37.26
C ASP A 489 -48.84 22.83 -36.35
N ILE A 490 -48.66 22.76 -35.02
CA ILE A 490 -49.76 22.74 -34.05
C ILE A 490 -50.29 24.16 -33.85
N GLU A 491 -49.42 25.18 -33.85
CA GLU A 491 -49.84 26.60 -33.80
C GLU A 491 -50.71 26.98 -35.00
N GLU A 492 -50.43 26.45 -36.21
CA GLU A 492 -51.25 26.68 -37.38
C GLU A 492 -52.64 26.08 -37.18
N LEU A 493 -52.73 24.89 -36.63
CA LEU A 493 -54.03 24.24 -36.34
C LEU A 493 -54.76 24.97 -35.20
N GLU A 494 -54.11 25.49 -34.21
CA GLU A 494 -54.67 26.30 -33.13
C GLU A 494 -55.21 27.64 -33.66
N LEU A 495 -54.49 28.24 -34.62
CA LEU A 495 -54.91 29.46 -35.29
C LEU A 495 -56.13 29.19 -36.15
N GLU A 496 -56.17 28.11 -36.93
CA GLU A 496 -57.32 27.70 -37.70
C GLU A 496 -58.55 27.46 -36.83
N LEU A 497 -58.38 26.82 -35.68
CA LEU A 497 -59.43 26.61 -34.70
C LEU A 497 -60.00 27.95 -34.18
N SER A 498 -59.11 28.90 -33.86
CA SER A 498 -59.45 30.20 -33.28
C SER A 498 -60.28 31.06 -34.30
N GLN A 499 -60.14 30.81 -35.59
CA GLN A 499 -60.83 31.55 -36.66
C GLN A 499 -62.21 30.96 -37.06
N LEU A 500 -62.48 29.76 -36.52
CA LEU A 500 -63.78 29.09 -36.84
C LEU A 500 -64.92 29.70 -36.02
N GLY A 501 -65.90 30.20 -36.76
CA GLY A 501 -67.17 30.70 -36.18
C GLY A 501 -68.06 29.58 -35.64
N VAL A 502 -69.03 29.94 -34.76
CA VAL A 502 -69.86 29.05 -33.90
C VAL A 502 -70.69 28.02 -34.72
N GLN A 503 -70.81 28.20 -36.06
CA GLN A 503 -71.67 27.34 -36.91
C GLN A 503 -70.96 26.06 -37.49
N ASN A 504 -69.62 25.91 -37.21
CA ASN A 504 -68.83 24.79 -37.76
C ASN A 504 -68.41 23.78 -36.73
N TYR A 505 -69.29 23.34 -35.85
CA TYR A 505 -69.03 22.45 -34.73
C TYR A 505 -68.29 21.15 -35.09
N VAL A 506 -68.62 20.54 -36.24
CA VAL A 506 -67.97 19.26 -36.67
C VAL A 506 -66.52 19.48 -37.07
N LYS A 507 -66.20 20.61 -37.75
CA LYS A 507 -64.85 20.97 -38.14
C LYS A 507 -64.03 21.39 -36.95
N ALA A 508 -64.65 22.15 -36.01
CA ALA A 508 -64.01 22.53 -34.74
C ALA A 508 -63.60 21.32 -33.90
N ARG A 509 -64.47 20.32 -33.72
CA ARG A 509 -64.27 19.09 -33.02
C ARG A 509 -63.18 18.17 -33.67
N SER A 510 -63.10 18.22 -35.03
CA SER A 510 -62.05 17.52 -35.77
C SER A 510 -60.68 18.22 -35.52
N LEU A 511 -60.63 19.55 -35.56
CA LEU A 511 -59.43 20.34 -35.32
C LEU A 511 -58.97 20.20 -33.86
N GLU A 512 -59.85 20.23 -32.86
CA GLU A 512 -59.58 19.97 -31.49
C GLU A 512 -58.91 18.60 -31.26
N LYS A 513 -59.41 17.56 -31.96
CA LYS A 513 -58.79 16.23 -31.93
C LYS A 513 -57.42 16.19 -32.56
N SER A 514 -57.24 16.89 -33.68
CA SER A 514 -55.95 16.98 -34.37
C SER A 514 -54.96 17.77 -33.56
N ILE A 515 -55.37 18.87 -32.95
CA ILE A 515 -54.53 19.66 -32.02
C ILE A 515 -54.13 18.81 -30.82
N HIS A 516 -55.06 18.12 -30.18
CA HIS A 516 -54.75 17.26 -29.02
C HIS A 516 -53.83 16.12 -29.40
N SER A 517 -54.01 15.47 -30.55
CA SER A 517 -53.09 14.45 -31.04
C SER A 517 -51.73 15.05 -31.31
N GLY A 518 -51.68 16.21 -32.03
CA GLY A 518 -50.41 16.91 -32.30
C GLY A 518 -49.65 17.29 -31.05
N GLN A 519 -50.36 17.81 -30.03
CA GLN A 519 -49.76 18.17 -28.72
C GLN A 519 -49.21 16.95 -28.01
N MET A 520 -49.87 15.81 -28.05
CA MET A 520 -49.39 14.56 -27.48
C MET A 520 -48.16 14.02 -28.21
N ASP A 521 -48.12 14.12 -29.54
CA ASP A 521 -46.96 13.68 -30.32
C ASP A 521 -45.78 14.67 -30.18
N PHE A 522 -46.04 15.97 -30.11
CA PHE A 522 -45.06 16.99 -29.75
C PHE A 522 -44.43 16.70 -28.39
N MET A 523 -45.27 16.47 -27.38
CA MET A 523 -44.79 16.15 -26.04
C MET A 523 -43.87 14.92 -26.03
N LYS A 524 -44.25 13.85 -26.72
CA LYS A 524 -43.44 12.64 -26.83
C LYS A 524 -42.12 12.93 -27.52
N THR A 525 -42.15 13.68 -28.62
CA THR A 525 -40.98 14.01 -29.43
C THR A 525 -40.01 14.89 -28.64
N VAL A 526 -40.51 15.94 -27.98
CA VAL A 526 -39.69 16.83 -27.15
C VAL A 526 -39.12 16.10 -25.95
N LEU A 527 -39.89 15.26 -25.24
CA LEU A 527 -39.39 14.45 -24.16
C LEU A 527 -38.27 13.49 -24.61
N LEU A 528 -38.39 12.96 -25.83
CA LEU A 528 -37.36 12.09 -26.39
C LEU A 528 -36.09 12.87 -26.73
N MET A 529 -36.26 14.09 -27.29
CA MET A 529 -35.16 14.99 -27.62
C MET A 529 -34.45 15.48 -26.36
N ILE A 530 -35.20 15.91 -25.34
CA ILE A 530 -34.64 16.33 -24.05
C ILE A 530 -33.81 15.20 -23.41
N ARG A 531 -34.33 13.97 -23.46
CA ARG A 531 -33.56 12.79 -22.95
C ARG A 531 -32.28 12.56 -23.73
N LYS A 532 -32.32 12.74 -25.05
CA LYS A 532 -31.14 12.61 -25.89
C LYS A 532 -30.14 13.73 -25.63
N ASP A 533 -30.61 14.96 -25.45
CA ASP A 533 -29.78 16.11 -25.14
C ASP A 533 -29.11 15.95 -23.76
N ILE A 534 -29.90 15.51 -22.77
CA ILE A 534 -29.34 15.20 -21.43
C ILE A 534 -28.22 14.17 -21.54
N ALA A 535 -28.43 13.08 -22.29
CA ALA A 535 -27.42 12.05 -22.44
C ALA A 535 -26.14 12.56 -23.16
N GLN A 536 -26.32 13.44 -24.18
CA GLN A 536 -25.20 14.08 -24.86
C GLN A 536 -24.45 15.06 -23.95
N ASP A 537 -25.18 15.83 -23.16
CA ASP A 537 -24.59 16.78 -22.25
C ASP A 537 -23.88 16.08 -21.06
N GLU A 538 -24.40 14.97 -20.58
CA GLU A 538 -23.72 14.13 -19.60
C GLU A 538 -22.37 13.61 -20.13
N GLN A 539 -22.33 13.11 -21.35
CA GLN A 539 -21.10 12.67 -22.01
C GLN A 539 -20.11 13.84 -22.16
N TYR A 540 -20.60 15.01 -22.59
CA TYR A 540 -19.77 16.19 -22.76
C TYR A 540 -19.23 16.74 -21.43
N LEU A 541 -19.99 16.63 -20.35
CA LEU A 541 -19.53 16.96 -19.00
C LEU A 541 -18.43 16.03 -18.54
N GLU A 542 -18.51 14.74 -18.87
CA GLU A 542 -17.46 13.78 -18.55
C GLU A 542 -16.15 14.10 -19.30
N GLU A 543 -16.24 14.44 -20.57
CA GLU A 543 -15.09 14.87 -21.38
C GLU A 543 -14.44 16.16 -20.84
N LEU A 544 -15.25 17.16 -20.48
CA LEU A 544 -14.76 18.41 -19.87
C LEU A 544 -14.10 18.18 -18.51
N SER A 545 -14.64 17.28 -17.68
CA SER A 545 -14.06 16.94 -16.39
C SER A 545 -12.68 16.29 -16.52
N VAL A 546 -12.53 15.42 -17.54
CA VAL A 546 -11.22 14.81 -17.87
C VAL A 546 -10.21 15.87 -18.35
N GLN A 547 -10.67 16.84 -19.14
CA GLN A 547 -9.83 17.92 -19.61
C GLN A 547 -9.40 18.86 -18.47
N GLU A 548 -10.31 19.18 -17.57
CA GLU A 548 -10.03 19.96 -16.36
C GLU A 548 -8.94 19.30 -15.49
N ASP A 549 -9.07 17.98 -15.24
CA ASP A 549 -8.07 17.24 -14.43
C ASP A 549 -6.68 17.23 -15.11
N LYS A 550 -6.66 17.09 -16.45
CA LYS A 550 -5.39 17.16 -17.21
C LYS A 550 -4.74 18.53 -17.10
N THR A 551 -5.51 19.59 -17.32
CA THR A 551 -4.99 20.99 -17.30
C THR A 551 -4.55 21.37 -15.90
N GLY A 552 -5.28 20.95 -14.87
CA GLY A 552 -4.92 21.13 -13.46
C GLY A 552 -3.60 20.44 -13.08
N LYS A 553 -3.36 19.24 -13.58
CA LYS A 553 -2.09 18.53 -13.38
C LYS A 553 -0.90 19.25 -14.05
N ILE A 554 -1.12 19.77 -15.26
CA ILE A 554 -0.08 20.55 -15.97
C ILE A 554 0.25 21.82 -15.21
N LEU A 555 -0.75 22.57 -14.76
CA LEU A 555 -0.59 23.80 -14.03
C LEU A 555 0.18 23.60 -12.70
N ASN A 556 -0.16 22.53 -11.95
CA ASN A 556 0.54 22.19 -10.72
C ASN A 556 2.02 21.85 -10.95
N ARG A 557 2.34 21.18 -12.07
CA ARG A 557 3.72 20.89 -12.44
C ARG A 557 4.49 22.17 -12.76
N MET A 558 3.90 23.05 -13.57
CA MET A 558 4.54 24.32 -13.95
C MET A 558 4.74 25.25 -12.75
N SER A 559 3.81 25.27 -11.79
CA SER A 559 3.95 26.03 -10.54
C SER A 559 5.19 25.61 -9.76
N LYS A 560 5.42 24.30 -9.61
CA LYS A 560 6.61 23.78 -8.92
C LYS A 560 7.92 24.13 -9.65
N GLU A 561 7.89 24.17 -10.98
CA GLU A 561 9.06 24.57 -11.76
C GLU A 561 9.42 26.05 -11.53
N VAL A 562 8.42 26.92 -11.49
CA VAL A 562 8.62 28.36 -11.18
C VAL A 562 9.21 28.55 -9.79
N GLU A 563 8.71 27.84 -8.79
CA GLU A 563 9.21 27.88 -7.42
C GLU A 563 10.69 27.46 -7.33
N GLN A 564 11.05 26.37 -8.03
CA GLN A 564 12.44 25.91 -8.07
C GLN A 564 13.39 26.92 -8.71
N ILE A 565 12.97 27.56 -9.80
CA ILE A 565 13.79 28.57 -10.48
C ILE A 565 13.96 29.80 -9.58
N GLN A 566 12.92 30.24 -8.87
CA GLN A 566 12.97 31.36 -7.93
C GLN A 566 13.98 31.10 -6.81
N LEU A 567 13.93 29.89 -6.23
CA LEU A 567 14.86 29.49 -5.17
C LEU A 567 16.33 29.49 -5.63
N GLN A 568 16.57 29.13 -6.89
CA GLN A 568 17.92 29.20 -7.48
C GLN A 568 18.37 30.66 -7.68
N TYR A 569 17.48 31.54 -8.12
CA TYR A 569 17.77 32.95 -8.31
C TYR A 569 18.13 33.64 -6.99
N ASP A 570 17.40 33.32 -5.92
CA ASP A 570 17.65 33.87 -4.58
C ASP A 570 19.04 33.46 -4.06
N ARG A 571 19.42 32.21 -4.26
CA ARG A 571 20.76 31.68 -3.89
C ARG A 571 21.89 32.41 -4.63
N ILE A 572 21.71 32.70 -5.92
CA ILE A 572 22.72 33.44 -6.70
C ILE A 572 22.85 34.88 -6.20
N THR A 573 21.73 35.52 -5.82
CA THR A 573 21.73 36.89 -5.28
C THR A 573 22.48 36.96 -3.94
N GLU A 574 22.29 35.96 -3.09
CA GLU A 574 23.01 35.81 -1.82
C GLU A 574 24.54 35.62 -2.06
N SER A 575 24.89 34.75 -3.02
CA SER A 575 26.29 34.48 -3.39
C SER A 575 27.00 35.73 -3.92
N LYS A 576 26.32 36.55 -4.73
CA LYS A 576 26.84 37.79 -5.24
C LYS A 576 27.10 38.81 -4.11
N SER A 577 26.19 38.92 -3.16
CA SER A 577 26.35 39.77 -1.97
C SER A 577 27.59 39.37 -1.15
N ARG A 578 27.77 38.05 -0.99
CA ARG A 578 28.93 37.49 -0.28
C ARG A 578 30.26 37.78 -1.00
N LEU A 579 30.27 37.71 -2.33
CA LEU A 579 31.46 37.96 -3.15
C LEU A 579 31.89 39.45 -3.09
N LEU A 580 30.93 40.37 -3.10
CA LEU A 580 31.21 41.80 -2.95
C LEU A 580 31.85 42.13 -1.59
N LYS A 581 31.33 41.53 -0.52
CA LYS A 581 31.92 41.67 0.80
C LYS A 581 33.37 41.14 0.86
N LEU A 582 33.61 39.97 0.21
CA LEU A 582 35.00 39.44 0.12
C LEU A 582 35.94 40.41 -0.58
N LYS A 583 35.53 41.07 -1.67
CA LYS A 583 36.32 42.04 -2.43
C LYS A 583 36.70 43.24 -1.56
N GLU A 584 35.75 43.74 -0.76
CA GLU A 584 35.99 44.84 0.19
C GLU A 584 36.97 44.44 1.29
N VAL A 585 36.77 43.27 1.89
CA VAL A 585 37.62 42.73 2.96
C VAL A 585 39.03 42.46 2.47
N PHE A 586 39.21 41.96 1.24
CA PHE A 586 40.54 41.69 0.66
C PHE A 586 41.28 42.98 0.39
N LYS A 587 40.59 44.00 -0.14
CA LYS A 587 41.16 45.35 -0.36
C LYS A 587 41.54 46.02 0.96
N ALA A 588 40.74 45.89 2.01
CA ALA A 588 41.01 46.47 3.32
C ALA A 588 42.17 45.78 4.08
N GLN A 589 42.45 44.52 3.81
CA GLN A 589 43.57 43.80 4.43
C GLN A 589 44.92 44.16 3.85
N GLU A 590 44.99 44.67 2.59
CA GLU A 590 46.19 45.35 2.10
C GLU A 590 46.42 46.68 2.84
N ASP A 591 45.31 47.27 3.40
CA ASP A 591 45.33 48.58 4.10
C ASP A 591 45.22 48.49 5.62
N SER A 592 45.36 47.32 6.26
CA SER A 592 45.38 47.03 7.70
C SER A 592 44.16 47.40 8.56
N ALA A 593 42.93 47.54 8.03
CA ALA A 593 41.83 48.19 8.74
C ALA A 593 40.64 47.33 9.21
N PHE A 594 40.60 45.98 9.02
CA PHE A 594 39.45 45.17 9.44
C PHE A 594 39.80 43.96 10.33
N PRO A 595 39.25 43.83 11.57
CA PRO A 595 39.46 42.66 12.43
C PRO A 595 38.69 41.43 11.91
N GLY A 596 39.36 40.33 11.65
CA GLY A 596 38.79 39.05 11.30
C GLY A 596 38.48 38.77 9.83
N GLY A 597 38.69 39.76 8.93
CA GLY A 597 38.14 39.87 7.58
C GLY A 597 38.26 38.66 6.63
N LEU A 598 39.44 38.09 6.39
CA LEU A 598 39.58 36.99 5.40
C LEU A 598 39.29 35.59 5.97
N LYS A 599 39.21 35.41 7.29
CA LYS A 599 38.85 34.12 7.89
C LYS A 599 37.43 33.70 7.62
N ALA A 600 36.50 34.65 7.43
CA ALA A 600 35.11 34.38 7.09
C ALA A 600 34.88 33.80 5.68
N TYR A 601 35.90 33.79 4.84
CA TYR A 601 35.84 33.35 3.42
C TYR A 601 36.82 32.21 3.12
N GLU A 602 37.22 31.44 4.13
CA GLU A 602 38.12 30.29 3.97
C GLU A 602 37.54 29.09 3.23
N ASP A 603 36.24 29.11 2.96
CA ASP A 603 35.57 28.18 2.03
C ASP A 603 36.02 28.40 0.58
N ILE A 604 36.51 29.58 0.24
CA ILE A 604 37.03 29.91 -1.08
C ILE A 604 38.51 29.48 -1.20
N PRO A 605 38.85 28.58 -2.16
CA PRO A 605 40.18 27.98 -2.25
C PRO A 605 41.32 29.04 -2.39
N ALA A 606 41.08 30.11 -3.17
CA ALA A 606 42.05 31.15 -3.36
C ALA A 606 42.34 31.96 -2.06
N VAL A 607 41.31 32.22 -1.26
CA VAL A 607 41.45 32.91 0.04
C VAL A 607 42.16 32.02 1.05
N ARG A 608 41.80 30.73 1.06
CA ARG A 608 42.44 29.72 1.88
C ARG A 608 43.93 29.61 1.53
N GLU A 609 44.25 29.57 0.23
CA GLU A 609 45.64 29.54 -0.24
C GLU A 609 46.43 30.78 0.23
N TYR A 610 45.85 31.97 0.10
CA TYR A 610 46.52 33.23 0.54
C TYR A 610 46.76 33.27 2.05
N ASN A 611 45.72 32.97 2.84
CA ASN A 611 45.84 32.90 4.31
C ASN A 611 46.91 31.89 4.71
N THR A 612 46.91 30.74 4.08
CA THR A 612 47.93 29.72 4.31
C THR A 612 49.34 30.23 3.95
N LYS A 613 49.52 30.95 2.83
CA LYS A 613 50.81 31.47 2.44
C LYS A 613 51.29 32.59 3.38
N LYS A 614 50.37 33.45 3.84
CA LYS A 614 50.66 34.52 4.78
C LYS A 614 51.06 33.94 6.15
N GLU A 615 50.33 32.97 6.65
CA GLU A 615 50.67 32.30 7.88
C GLU A 615 52.01 31.56 7.77
N ASN A 616 52.23 30.91 6.60
CA ASN A 616 53.51 30.26 6.34
C ASN A 616 54.70 31.24 6.37
N LEU A 617 54.58 32.44 5.78
CA LEU A 617 55.66 33.44 5.78
C LEU A 617 55.96 33.93 7.20
N LEU A 618 54.90 34.22 8.00
CA LEU A 618 55.06 34.63 9.40
C LEU A 618 55.70 33.51 10.22
N TRP A 619 55.19 32.28 9.98
CA TRP A 619 55.71 31.07 10.64
C TRP A 619 57.19 30.86 10.29
N ILE A 620 57.60 31.04 9.00
CA ILE A 620 59.00 30.92 8.61
C ILE A 620 59.87 31.92 9.33
N ARG A 621 59.47 33.19 9.45
CA ARG A 621 60.19 34.22 10.18
C ARG A 621 60.43 33.86 11.64
N ASP A 622 59.37 33.35 12.29
CA ASP A 622 59.46 32.90 13.71
C ASP A 622 60.26 31.61 13.82
N LYS A 623 60.08 30.68 12.88
CA LYS A 623 60.79 29.39 12.88
C LYS A 623 62.28 29.50 12.68
N LEU A 624 62.71 30.41 11.81
CA LEU A 624 64.16 30.70 11.64
C LEU A 624 64.85 31.16 12.94
N LYS A 625 64.05 31.78 13.86
CA LYS A 625 64.54 32.16 15.19
C LYS A 625 64.50 31.05 16.22
N SER A 626 63.48 30.19 16.17
CA SER A 626 63.25 29.19 17.22
C SER A 626 63.71 27.76 16.87
N LEU A 627 63.98 27.47 15.57
CA LEU A 627 64.27 26.14 15.04
C LEU A 627 65.32 25.32 15.80
N PRO A 628 66.49 25.87 16.23
CA PRO A 628 67.46 25.04 16.93
C PRO A 628 66.96 24.50 18.26
N GLN A 629 66.20 25.32 19.01
CA GLN A 629 65.61 24.89 20.29
C GLN A 629 64.44 23.89 20.06
N GLU A 630 63.60 24.13 19.03
CA GLU A 630 62.52 23.22 18.68
C GLU A 630 63.05 21.83 18.27
N ILE A 631 64.08 21.74 17.44
CA ILE A 631 64.68 20.45 17.02
C ILE A 631 65.13 19.65 18.26
N ALA A 632 65.77 20.30 19.22
CA ALA A 632 66.21 19.61 20.45
C ALA A 632 65.02 19.10 21.29
N VAL A 633 63.95 19.91 21.41
CA VAL A 633 62.73 19.50 22.14
C VAL A 633 62.04 18.36 21.41
N LEU A 634 61.89 18.42 20.08
CA LEU A 634 61.25 17.39 19.27
C LEU A 634 62.01 16.05 19.32
N GLN A 635 63.35 16.09 19.30
CA GLN A 635 64.17 14.89 19.46
C GLN A 635 63.97 14.20 20.83
N LYS A 636 63.87 14.99 21.88
CA LYS A 636 63.61 14.47 23.23
C LYS A 636 62.20 13.88 23.34
N GLU A 637 61.19 14.56 22.77
CA GLU A 637 59.82 14.09 22.78
C GLU A 637 59.64 12.84 21.91
N LEU A 638 60.28 12.76 20.74
CA LEU A 638 60.26 11.55 19.92
C LEU A 638 60.79 10.33 20.64
N ASN A 639 61.88 10.48 21.40
CA ASN A 639 62.42 9.41 22.18
C ASN A 639 61.48 8.99 23.33
N ARG A 640 60.78 9.92 23.93
CA ARG A 640 59.74 9.65 24.93
C ARG A 640 58.59 8.87 24.38
N ILE A 641 58.04 9.30 23.22
CA ILE A 641 56.90 8.63 22.53
C ILE A 641 57.28 7.19 22.11
N ARG A 642 58.52 6.98 21.66
CA ARG A 642 59.03 5.61 21.35
C ARG A 642 59.09 4.71 22.56
N ASN A 643 59.45 5.25 23.72
CA ASN A 643 59.45 4.49 24.96
C ASN A 643 58.00 4.18 25.40
N GLU A 644 57.08 5.14 25.31
CA GLU A 644 55.64 4.92 25.57
C GLU A 644 55.05 3.84 24.65
N LYS A 645 55.39 3.84 23.33
CA LYS A 645 54.98 2.83 22.38
C LYS A 645 55.44 1.41 22.76
N ASN A 646 56.72 1.29 23.18
CA ASN A 646 57.26 -0.01 23.62
C ASN A 646 56.61 -0.52 24.93
N GLN A 647 56.00 0.35 25.70
CA GLN A 647 55.32 0.03 26.96
C GLN A 647 53.85 -0.36 26.75
N LEU A 648 53.28 -0.24 25.53
CA LEU A 648 51.89 -0.66 25.25
C LEU A 648 51.64 -2.15 25.43
N GLY A 649 52.64 -3.01 25.23
CA GLY A 649 52.51 -4.45 25.35
C GLY A 649 51.88 -5.12 24.14
N PHE A 650 51.48 -4.34 23.10
CA PHE A 650 50.88 -4.85 21.86
C PHE A 650 51.28 -3.98 20.64
N ASP A 651 51.10 -4.55 19.45
CA ASP A 651 51.47 -3.96 18.16
C ASP A 651 50.34 -4.00 17.12
N ALA A 652 50.66 -3.67 15.89
CA ALA A 652 49.68 -3.67 14.78
C ALA A 652 49.25 -5.08 14.42
N GLU A 653 50.11 -6.08 14.48
CA GLU A 653 49.84 -7.47 14.16
C GLU A 653 48.85 -8.07 15.16
N PHE A 654 49.02 -7.75 16.43
CA PHE A 654 48.03 -8.09 17.46
C PHE A 654 46.65 -7.46 17.20
N LEU A 655 46.60 -6.15 16.86
CA LEU A 655 45.32 -5.47 16.56
C LEU A 655 44.64 -6.06 15.31
N ASP A 656 45.39 -6.42 14.28
CA ASP A 656 44.86 -7.07 13.06
C ASP A 656 44.35 -8.48 13.37
N GLY A 657 45.07 -9.26 14.20
CA GLY A 657 44.59 -10.56 14.66
C GLY A 657 43.30 -10.48 15.47
N ALA A 658 43.24 -9.57 16.43
CA ALA A 658 42.03 -9.31 17.21
C ALA A 658 40.87 -8.81 16.30
N SER A 659 41.16 -7.92 15.36
CA SER A 659 40.18 -7.39 14.40
C SER A 659 39.59 -8.49 13.54
N SER A 660 40.43 -9.35 12.98
CA SER A 660 39.99 -10.47 12.12
C SER A 660 39.13 -11.46 12.91
N THR A 661 39.51 -11.75 14.17
CA THR A 661 38.72 -12.67 15.01
C THR A 661 37.34 -12.06 15.36
N ILE A 662 37.31 -10.78 15.77
CA ILE A 662 36.06 -10.08 16.10
C ILE A 662 35.18 -9.95 14.88
N GLU A 663 35.75 -9.71 13.67
CA GLU A 663 34.98 -9.64 12.41
C GLU A 663 34.30 -10.99 12.11
N LEU A 664 34.99 -12.11 12.31
CA LEU A 664 34.40 -13.45 12.15
C LEU A 664 33.25 -13.71 13.12
N MET A 665 33.22 -13.05 14.28
CA MET A 665 32.14 -13.12 15.26
C MET A 665 30.95 -12.19 14.90
N SER A 666 31.03 -11.40 13.82
CA SER A 666 29.94 -10.51 13.38
C SER A 666 28.74 -11.29 12.85
N PHE A 667 27.55 -10.70 12.97
CA PHE A 667 26.32 -11.32 12.47
C PHE A 667 26.42 -11.81 11.02
N GLN A 668 26.92 -10.96 10.14
CA GLN A 668 27.00 -11.28 8.71
C GLN A 668 27.91 -12.49 8.44
N LYS A 669 29.08 -12.52 9.07
CA LYS A 669 30.03 -13.63 8.92
C LYS A 669 29.49 -14.93 9.51
N LEU A 670 28.86 -14.86 10.70
CA LEU A 670 28.22 -16.03 11.32
C LEU A 670 27.08 -16.56 10.44
N PHE A 671 26.25 -15.68 9.91
CA PHE A 671 25.15 -16.07 9.02
C PHE A 671 25.68 -16.70 7.72
N ASP A 672 26.63 -16.05 7.05
CA ASP A 672 27.17 -16.54 5.78
C ASP A 672 27.89 -17.90 5.95
N LEU A 673 28.70 -18.08 6.99
CA LEU A 673 29.50 -19.28 7.18
C LEU A 673 28.70 -20.49 7.73
N PHE A 674 27.72 -20.23 8.61
CA PHE A 674 27.03 -21.32 9.32
C PHE A 674 25.59 -21.54 8.86
N VAL A 675 25.03 -20.65 8.07
CA VAL A 675 23.66 -20.77 7.56
C VAL A 675 23.63 -20.72 6.04
N ARG A 676 23.99 -19.58 5.46
CA ARG A 676 23.83 -19.35 4.02
C ARG A 676 24.65 -20.32 3.18
N LYS A 677 25.97 -20.35 3.37
CA LYS A 677 26.85 -21.19 2.58
C LYS A 677 26.54 -22.69 2.71
N PRO A 678 26.38 -23.29 3.91
CA PRO A 678 26.00 -24.69 4.03
C PRO A 678 24.67 -25.03 3.35
N VAL A 679 23.64 -24.16 3.47
CA VAL A 679 22.35 -24.39 2.81
C VAL A 679 22.49 -24.32 1.28
N TYR A 680 23.25 -23.35 0.77
CA TYR A 680 23.48 -23.20 -0.66
C TYR A 680 24.28 -24.39 -1.24
N ASP A 681 25.28 -24.90 -0.52
CA ASP A 681 26.06 -26.07 -0.91
C ASP A 681 25.17 -27.34 -0.96
N GLU A 682 24.31 -27.55 0.04
CA GLU A 682 23.40 -28.71 0.07
C GLU A 682 22.32 -28.65 -1.02
N LEU A 683 21.80 -27.45 -1.30
CA LEU A 683 20.80 -27.22 -2.34
C LEU A 683 21.43 -27.06 -3.74
N GLN A 684 22.77 -27.15 -3.85
CA GLN A 684 23.54 -26.95 -5.08
C GLN A 684 23.24 -25.58 -5.76
N LEU A 685 23.01 -24.54 -4.95
CA LEU A 685 22.73 -23.21 -5.44
C LEU A 685 24.01 -22.41 -5.71
N SER A 686 23.98 -21.58 -6.74
CA SER A 686 25.10 -20.67 -7.03
C SER A 686 25.01 -19.43 -6.11
N GLU A 687 26.12 -19.01 -5.53
CA GLU A 687 26.22 -17.75 -4.78
C GLU A 687 25.91 -16.49 -5.61
N LYS A 688 25.88 -16.61 -6.95
CA LYS A 688 25.60 -15.51 -7.89
C LYS A 688 24.14 -15.42 -8.35
N VAL A 689 23.20 -16.09 -7.66
CA VAL A 689 21.78 -16.00 -8.01
C VAL A 689 21.27 -14.57 -7.82
N SER A 690 20.59 -14.03 -8.81
CA SER A 690 20.07 -12.63 -8.78
C SER A 690 18.83 -12.43 -7.93
N GLY A 691 18.28 -13.49 -7.30
CA GLY A 691 17.07 -13.46 -6.46
C GLY A 691 17.33 -13.90 -5.03
N GLN A 692 16.27 -13.95 -4.23
CA GLN A 692 16.28 -14.40 -2.84
C GLN A 692 15.22 -15.49 -2.63
N TYR A 693 15.53 -16.50 -1.82
CA TYR A 693 14.54 -17.51 -1.40
C TYR A 693 13.85 -17.14 -0.09
N GLN A 694 12.63 -17.60 0.09
CA GLN A 694 11.88 -17.34 1.34
C GLN A 694 12.57 -17.97 2.56
N PHE A 695 13.14 -19.19 2.41
CA PHE A 695 13.88 -19.86 3.49
C PHE A 695 15.07 -19.01 3.97
N GLU A 696 15.78 -18.35 3.04
CA GLU A 696 16.92 -17.50 3.39
C GLU A 696 16.48 -16.31 4.26
N LEU A 697 15.41 -15.64 3.87
CA LEU A 697 14.83 -14.53 4.65
C LEU A 697 14.34 -15.00 6.01
N TYR A 698 13.67 -16.14 6.07
CA TYR A 698 13.22 -16.73 7.32
C TYR A 698 14.40 -17.05 8.25
N LEU A 699 15.43 -17.76 7.73
CA LEU A 699 16.61 -18.11 8.49
C LEU A 699 17.37 -16.86 8.98
N MET A 700 17.49 -15.84 8.12
CA MET A 700 18.11 -14.58 8.49
C MET A 700 17.33 -13.90 9.62
N LEU A 701 15.99 -13.86 9.54
CA LEU A 701 15.15 -13.33 10.60
C LEU A 701 15.33 -14.12 11.91
N PHE A 702 15.36 -15.46 11.82
CA PHE A 702 15.63 -16.31 12.99
C PHE A 702 16.98 -15.98 13.62
N CYS A 703 18.04 -15.90 12.82
CA CYS A 703 19.39 -15.53 13.29
C CYS A 703 19.41 -14.13 13.90
N CYS A 704 18.66 -13.17 13.35
CA CYS A 704 18.50 -11.86 13.98
C CYS A 704 17.96 -11.96 15.41
N THR A 705 17.02 -12.88 15.68
CA THR A 705 16.48 -13.08 17.03
C THR A 705 17.49 -13.72 18.02
N LEU A 706 18.52 -14.41 17.49
CA LEU A 706 19.58 -14.99 18.31
C LEU A 706 20.65 -13.97 18.64
N TYR A 707 20.94 -13.06 17.71
CA TYR A 707 22.11 -12.20 17.78
C TYR A 707 21.81 -10.77 18.23
N PHE A 708 20.65 -10.23 17.86
CA PHE A 708 20.26 -8.86 18.21
C PHE A 708 19.29 -8.84 19.39
N PRO A 709 19.33 -7.79 20.24
CA PRO A 709 18.25 -7.57 21.19
C PRO A 709 16.93 -7.42 20.47
N LEU A 710 15.84 -7.91 21.06
CA LEU A 710 14.52 -7.82 20.48
C LEU A 710 14.13 -6.35 20.26
N VAL A 711 13.91 -5.99 19.01
CA VAL A 711 13.44 -4.66 18.63
C VAL A 711 11.94 -4.61 18.86
N ARG A 712 11.47 -3.59 19.59
CA ARG A 712 10.02 -3.42 19.81
C ARG A 712 9.34 -3.12 18.50
N GLN A 713 8.49 -4.04 18.07
CA GLN A 713 7.64 -3.83 16.90
C GLN A 713 6.38 -3.06 17.31
N GLU A 714 5.78 -2.39 16.32
CA GLU A 714 4.64 -1.51 16.55
C GLU A 714 3.30 -2.23 16.34
N GLU A 715 3.30 -3.40 15.70
CA GLU A 715 2.13 -4.20 15.43
C GLU A 715 1.56 -4.80 16.72
N ASN A 716 0.24 -4.63 16.91
CA ASN A 716 -0.51 -5.24 18.00
C ASN A 716 -1.32 -6.46 17.54
N LEU A 717 -1.59 -6.55 16.22
CA LEU A 717 -2.32 -7.64 15.62
C LEU A 717 -1.74 -7.95 14.24
N VAL A 718 -1.39 -9.21 14.04
CA VAL A 718 -0.97 -9.75 12.74
C VAL A 718 -1.99 -10.79 12.31
N CYS A 719 -2.60 -10.54 11.15
CA CYS A 719 -3.50 -11.47 10.49
C CYS A 719 -2.74 -12.17 9.37
N ILE A 720 -2.67 -13.49 9.40
CA ILE A 720 -1.96 -14.28 8.38
C ILE A 720 -3.00 -15.04 7.56
N ASP A 721 -3.11 -14.72 6.28
CA ASP A 721 -3.93 -15.47 5.33
C ASP A 721 -3.11 -16.63 4.74
N GLU A 722 -3.77 -17.73 4.44
CA GLU A 722 -3.16 -19.02 4.04
C GLU A 722 -2.07 -19.47 5.03
N ALA A 723 -2.33 -19.32 6.33
CA ALA A 723 -1.36 -19.56 7.40
C ALA A 723 -0.84 -21.00 7.44
N GLN A 724 -1.55 -21.97 6.85
CA GLN A 724 -1.08 -23.34 6.72
C GLN A 724 0.19 -23.46 5.87
N ASP A 725 0.50 -22.49 5.02
CA ASP A 725 1.70 -22.49 4.16
C ASP A 725 2.98 -22.08 4.91
N LEU A 726 2.85 -21.51 6.08
CA LEU A 726 3.99 -21.22 6.94
C LEU A 726 4.31 -22.44 7.82
N SER A 727 5.60 -22.67 7.99
CA SER A 727 6.07 -23.69 8.94
C SER A 727 5.84 -23.25 10.39
N GLU A 728 5.79 -24.21 11.31
CA GLU A 728 5.77 -23.92 12.76
C GLU A 728 6.94 -23.00 13.16
N CYS A 729 8.10 -23.22 12.58
CA CYS A 729 9.32 -22.48 12.88
C CYS A 729 9.24 -21.02 12.42
N GLU A 730 8.62 -20.76 11.27
CA GLU A 730 8.36 -19.40 10.78
C GLU A 730 7.39 -18.67 11.74
N LEU A 731 6.27 -19.31 12.12
CA LEU A 731 5.31 -18.71 13.05
C LEU A 731 5.90 -18.44 14.44
N LEU A 732 6.70 -19.37 14.98
CA LEU A 732 7.39 -19.19 16.25
C LEU A 732 8.43 -18.07 16.18
N THR A 733 9.13 -17.94 15.07
CA THR A 733 10.09 -16.85 14.83
C THR A 733 9.39 -15.50 14.78
N LEU A 734 8.27 -15.41 14.04
CA LEU A 734 7.44 -14.21 14.01
C LEU A 734 6.93 -13.84 15.41
N LYS A 735 6.41 -14.82 16.17
CA LYS A 735 5.92 -14.56 17.54
C LYS A 735 7.03 -14.07 18.47
N ARG A 736 8.24 -14.60 18.31
CA ARG A 736 9.43 -14.15 19.08
C ARG A 736 9.80 -12.70 18.75
N VAL A 737 9.81 -12.34 17.45
CA VAL A 737 10.16 -10.98 16.99
C VAL A 737 9.11 -9.97 17.42
N LEU A 738 7.82 -10.30 17.26
CA LEU A 738 6.70 -9.40 17.53
C LEU A 738 6.37 -9.31 19.03
N GLY A 739 6.81 -10.31 19.78
CA GLY A 739 6.64 -10.35 21.24
C GLY A 739 5.25 -10.78 21.70
N HIS A 740 5.06 -10.84 23.01
CA HIS A 740 3.83 -11.34 23.65
C HIS A 740 2.62 -10.40 23.49
N ARG A 741 2.85 -9.11 23.23
CA ARG A 741 1.79 -8.11 23.06
C ARG A 741 1.15 -8.11 21.67
N CYS A 742 1.78 -8.77 20.70
CA CYS A 742 1.23 -8.90 19.37
C CYS A 742 0.36 -10.16 19.31
N HIS A 743 -0.88 -9.98 18.89
CA HIS A 743 -1.85 -11.04 18.70
C HIS A 743 -1.82 -11.60 17.29
N PHE A 744 -2.14 -12.88 17.15
CA PHE A 744 -2.16 -13.60 15.88
C PHE A 744 -3.57 -14.08 15.57
N ASN A 745 -4.07 -13.67 14.42
CA ASN A 745 -5.27 -14.25 13.83
C ASN A 745 -4.85 -15.00 12.55
N LEU A 746 -4.91 -16.32 12.61
CA LEU A 746 -4.45 -17.20 11.55
C LEU A 746 -5.65 -17.70 10.74
N TYR A 747 -5.59 -17.53 9.44
CA TYR A 747 -6.63 -17.95 8.50
C TYR A 747 -6.03 -18.98 7.56
N GLY A 748 -6.55 -20.19 7.56
CA GLY A 748 -5.96 -21.26 6.75
C GLY A 748 -6.91 -22.41 6.47
N ASP A 749 -6.40 -23.31 5.65
CA ASP A 749 -7.03 -24.60 5.34
C ASP A 749 -5.94 -25.66 5.20
N THR A 750 -5.84 -26.52 6.19
CA THR A 750 -4.83 -27.59 6.19
C THR A 750 -4.94 -28.53 4.99
N ASN A 751 -6.14 -28.64 4.38
CA ASN A 751 -6.37 -29.41 3.18
C ASN A 751 -5.90 -28.70 1.88
N GLN A 752 -5.56 -27.41 1.96
CA GLN A 752 -4.96 -26.64 0.86
C GLN A 752 -3.45 -26.50 0.98
N LEU A 753 -2.81 -27.32 1.80
CA LEU A 753 -1.36 -27.36 1.91
C LEU A 753 -0.76 -28.05 0.68
N VAL A 754 -0.07 -27.29 -0.16
CA VAL A 754 0.57 -27.79 -1.40
C VAL A 754 2.07 -27.96 -1.27
N TYR A 755 2.69 -27.45 -0.20
CA TYR A 755 4.13 -27.56 0.01
C TYR A 755 4.47 -28.83 0.78
N PRO A 756 5.15 -29.83 0.18
CA PRO A 756 5.48 -31.08 0.86
C PRO A 756 6.53 -30.90 1.96
N TYR A 757 7.37 -29.87 1.86
CA TYR A 757 8.53 -29.64 2.72
C TYR A 757 8.26 -28.68 3.87
N LYS A 758 7.15 -27.91 3.87
CA LYS A 758 6.78 -26.97 4.94
C LYS A 758 5.27 -26.89 5.12
N GLY A 759 4.84 -26.24 6.18
CA GLY A 759 3.44 -25.92 6.46
C GLY A 759 2.86 -26.69 7.65
N ILE A 760 1.64 -26.28 8.02
CA ILE A 760 0.93 -26.82 9.18
C ILE A 760 -0.15 -27.80 8.69
N ARG A 761 0.02 -29.07 9.03
CA ARG A 761 -0.95 -30.15 8.70
C ARG A 761 -2.04 -30.29 9.76
N ASP A 762 -1.75 -29.90 10.99
CA ASP A 762 -2.69 -29.95 12.11
C ASP A 762 -2.41 -28.79 13.08
N TRP A 763 -3.39 -27.92 13.28
CA TRP A 763 -3.26 -26.77 14.18
C TRP A 763 -3.00 -27.16 15.63
N LYS A 764 -3.45 -28.35 16.07
CA LYS A 764 -3.25 -28.84 17.45
C LYS A 764 -1.84 -29.37 17.70
N GLN A 765 -1.13 -29.76 16.66
CA GLN A 765 0.25 -30.24 16.75
C GLN A 765 1.27 -29.11 16.68
N CYS A 766 0.93 -27.95 16.14
CA CYS A 766 1.78 -26.78 16.12
C CYS A 766 1.75 -26.08 17.49
N ARG A 767 2.91 -25.88 18.12
CA ARG A 767 3.01 -25.30 19.48
C ARG A 767 2.39 -23.92 19.64
N LEU A 768 2.49 -23.09 18.60
CA LEU A 768 1.92 -21.75 18.66
C LEU A 768 0.39 -21.82 18.71
N THR A 769 -0.19 -22.70 17.92
CA THR A 769 -1.65 -22.75 17.71
C THR A 769 -2.35 -23.78 18.60
N ALA A 770 -1.62 -24.69 19.26
CA ALA A 770 -2.20 -25.75 20.08
C ALA A 770 -3.13 -25.24 21.19
N SER A 771 -2.86 -24.06 21.74
CA SER A 771 -3.67 -23.42 22.78
C SER A 771 -4.68 -22.40 22.23
N MET A 772 -4.67 -22.13 20.93
CA MET A 772 -5.57 -21.16 20.31
C MET A 772 -6.93 -21.80 20.03
N PRO A 773 -8.05 -21.09 20.22
CA PRO A 773 -9.35 -21.58 19.76
C PRO A 773 -9.34 -21.69 18.22
N VAL A 774 -9.84 -22.82 17.72
CA VAL A 774 -9.98 -23.09 16.29
C VAL A 774 -11.45 -22.95 15.91
N TYR A 775 -11.75 -22.05 15.00
CA TYR A 775 -13.10 -21.84 14.45
C TYR A 775 -13.19 -22.47 13.07
N GLU A 776 -14.20 -23.31 12.86
CA GLU A 776 -14.40 -24.03 11.60
C GLU A 776 -15.41 -23.32 10.70
N LEU A 777 -15.04 -23.11 9.44
CA LEU A 777 -15.88 -22.60 8.37
C LEU A 777 -15.98 -23.65 7.26
N ASN A 778 -17.02 -24.52 7.33
CA ASN A 778 -17.18 -25.68 6.47
C ASN A 778 -18.17 -25.48 5.32
N GLN A 779 -18.65 -24.25 5.10
CA GLN A 779 -19.57 -23.91 4.02
C GLN A 779 -18.85 -23.26 2.85
N ASN A 780 -19.05 -23.81 1.65
CA ASN A 780 -18.48 -23.28 0.42
C ASN A 780 -19.47 -22.33 -0.26
N TYR A 781 -19.12 -21.06 -0.33
CA TYR A 781 -19.87 -19.99 -0.98
C TYR A 781 -19.37 -19.68 -2.39
N ARG A 782 -18.24 -20.25 -2.80
CA ARG A 782 -17.54 -19.92 -4.04
C ARG A 782 -17.92 -20.84 -5.18
N ASN A 783 -17.74 -22.13 -5.01
CA ASN A 783 -17.92 -23.11 -6.06
C ASN A 783 -19.40 -23.51 -6.18
N THR A 784 -19.75 -24.07 -7.33
CA THR A 784 -21.09 -24.67 -7.52
C THR A 784 -21.24 -25.93 -6.68
N ARG A 785 -22.51 -26.37 -6.49
CA ARG A 785 -22.79 -27.59 -5.76
C ARG A 785 -22.09 -28.80 -6.39
N GLN A 786 -22.15 -28.92 -7.70
CA GLN A 786 -21.55 -30.03 -8.45
C GLN A 786 -20.01 -30.09 -8.27
N ILE A 787 -19.32 -28.95 -8.27
CA ILE A 787 -17.87 -28.92 -8.02
C ILE A 787 -17.57 -29.31 -6.57
N THR A 788 -18.36 -28.82 -5.60
CA THR A 788 -18.18 -29.16 -4.20
C THR A 788 -18.43 -30.63 -3.91
N GLU A 789 -19.52 -31.21 -4.46
CA GLU A 789 -19.86 -32.61 -4.36
C GLU A 789 -18.78 -33.49 -5.00
N PHE A 790 -18.29 -33.12 -6.19
CA PHE A 790 -17.19 -33.79 -6.86
C PHE A 790 -15.92 -33.84 -5.98
N CYS A 791 -15.55 -32.69 -5.36
CA CYS A 791 -14.40 -32.66 -4.45
C CYS A 791 -14.63 -33.54 -3.20
N ASN A 792 -15.88 -33.61 -2.69
CA ASN A 792 -16.20 -34.48 -1.55
C ASN A 792 -16.07 -35.96 -1.91
N GLU A 793 -16.48 -36.35 -3.12
CA GLU A 793 -16.44 -37.72 -3.61
C GLU A 793 -15.02 -38.18 -3.96
N GLU A 794 -14.26 -37.36 -4.70
CA GLU A 794 -12.94 -37.74 -5.19
C GLU A 794 -11.83 -37.66 -4.13
N ILE A 795 -11.96 -36.74 -3.14
CA ILE A 795 -10.89 -36.45 -2.17
C ILE A 795 -11.34 -36.66 -0.72
N ASP A 796 -12.49 -37.33 -0.48
CA ASP A 796 -13.10 -37.57 0.85
C ASP A 796 -13.22 -36.30 1.73
N MET A 797 -13.62 -35.17 1.11
CA MET A 797 -13.84 -33.91 1.81
C MET A 797 -15.23 -33.86 2.44
N LYS A 798 -15.40 -33.08 3.52
CA LYS A 798 -16.71 -32.90 4.21
C LYS A 798 -17.15 -31.41 4.14
N VAL A 799 -17.18 -30.86 2.94
CA VAL A 799 -17.52 -29.47 2.69
C VAL A 799 -19.01 -29.37 2.38
N GLN A 800 -19.73 -28.47 3.07
CA GLN A 800 -21.14 -28.21 2.81
C GLN A 800 -21.29 -27.19 1.67
N SER A 801 -22.00 -27.56 0.61
CA SER A 801 -22.38 -26.64 -0.44
C SER A 801 -23.57 -25.79 -0.03
N ILE A 802 -23.58 -24.51 -0.40
CA ILE A 802 -24.74 -23.62 -0.21
C ILE A 802 -25.86 -23.82 -1.25
N GLY A 803 -25.79 -24.86 -2.08
CA GLY A 803 -26.82 -25.20 -3.05
C GLY A 803 -26.89 -24.35 -4.30
N ILE A 804 -25.80 -23.66 -4.68
CA ILE A 804 -25.70 -22.97 -5.96
C ILE A 804 -25.50 -24.01 -7.07
N GLU A 805 -26.50 -24.15 -7.92
CA GLU A 805 -26.44 -25.06 -9.06
C GLU A 805 -25.48 -24.59 -10.14
N GLY A 806 -24.70 -25.51 -10.70
CA GLY A 806 -23.78 -25.32 -11.78
C GLY A 806 -23.83 -26.42 -12.83
N LYS A 807 -22.84 -26.45 -13.70
CA LYS A 807 -22.68 -27.55 -14.66
C LYS A 807 -22.11 -28.76 -13.95
N VAL A 808 -22.47 -29.96 -14.42
CA VAL A 808 -21.88 -31.21 -14.01
C VAL A 808 -20.38 -31.18 -14.32
N VAL A 809 -19.55 -31.65 -13.41
CA VAL A 809 -18.10 -31.77 -13.61
C VAL A 809 -17.85 -32.79 -14.74
N LYS A 810 -17.04 -32.43 -15.69
CA LYS A 810 -16.69 -33.29 -16.81
C LYS A 810 -15.39 -34.02 -16.47
N VAL A 811 -15.40 -35.33 -16.52
CA VAL A 811 -14.18 -36.15 -16.50
C VAL A 811 -14.00 -36.70 -17.91
N ILE A 812 -12.91 -36.37 -18.56
CA ILE A 812 -12.68 -36.71 -19.97
C ILE A 812 -11.24 -37.25 -20.18
N PRO A 813 -11.06 -38.16 -21.14
CA PRO A 813 -9.72 -38.63 -21.47
C PRO A 813 -8.88 -37.51 -22.13
N GLU A 814 -7.54 -37.64 -22.04
CA GLU A 814 -6.61 -36.67 -22.60
C GLU A 814 -6.84 -36.39 -24.09
N SER A 815 -7.28 -37.40 -24.84
CA SER A 815 -7.59 -37.26 -26.28
C SER A 815 -8.66 -36.22 -26.59
N GLN A 816 -9.53 -35.89 -25.65
CA GLN A 816 -10.59 -34.87 -25.78
C GLN A 816 -10.19 -33.49 -25.27
N LEU A 817 -9.01 -33.33 -24.67
CA LEU A 817 -8.55 -32.08 -24.07
C LEU A 817 -8.59 -30.90 -25.04
N ARG A 818 -8.19 -31.11 -26.30
CA ARG A 818 -8.22 -30.06 -27.34
C ARG A 818 -9.63 -29.53 -27.58
N LEU A 819 -10.63 -30.42 -27.63
CA LEU A 819 -12.04 -30.03 -27.80
C LEU A 819 -12.55 -29.30 -26.54
N ALA A 820 -12.23 -29.79 -25.37
CA ALA A 820 -12.59 -29.15 -24.12
C ALA A 820 -11.99 -27.73 -23.99
N LEU A 821 -10.76 -27.54 -24.41
CA LEU A 821 -10.10 -26.22 -24.45
C LEU A 821 -10.81 -25.27 -25.42
N MET A 822 -11.21 -25.74 -26.60
CA MET A 822 -11.94 -24.93 -27.57
C MET A 822 -13.31 -24.49 -27.02
N ASP A 823 -14.00 -25.36 -26.29
CA ASP A 823 -15.30 -25.06 -25.63
C ASP A 823 -15.15 -24.05 -24.49
N CYS A 824 -13.96 -23.95 -23.91
CA CYS A 824 -13.65 -23.15 -22.73
C CYS A 824 -12.80 -21.92 -23.03
N MET A 825 -12.65 -21.49 -24.28
CA MET A 825 -11.83 -20.31 -24.63
C MET A 825 -12.27 -19.05 -23.88
N PRO A 826 -11.32 -18.24 -23.41
CA PRO A 826 -11.59 -17.03 -22.63
C PRO A 826 -12.40 -15.99 -23.43
N SER A 827 -13.28 -15.27 -22.74
CA SER A 827 -14.03 -14.12 -23.27
C SER A 827 -14.09 -13.01 -22.22
N GLU A 828 -14.70 -11.87 -22.51
CA GLU A 828 -14.77 -10.73 -21.59
C GLU A 828 -15.26 -11.08 -20.17
N ASN A 829 -16.15 -12.09 -20.06
CA ASN A 829 -16.72 -12.52 -18.78
C ASN A 829 -16.34 -13.96 -18.39
N ARG A 830 -15.39 -14.57 -19.06
CA ARG A 830 -15.03 -15.97 -18.85
C ARG A 830 -13.51 -16.13 -18.86
N SER A 831 -12.90 -16.20 -17.67
CA SER A 831 -11.50 -16.55 -17.50
C SER A 831 -11.34 -18.08 -17.54
N THR A 832 -10.27 -18.56 -18.16
CA THR A 832 -10.00 -20.00 -18.28
C THR A 832 -8.57 -20.30 -17.87
N ALA A 833 -8.40 -21.33 -17.06
CA ALA A 833 -7.09 -21.84 -16.68
C ALA A 833 -6.95 -23.33 -16.99
N VAL A 834 -5.71 -23.74 -17.29
CA VAL A 834 -5.25 -25.12 -17.24
C VAL A 834 -4.29 -25.24 -16.06
N ILE A 835 -4.62 -26.13 -15.12
CA ILE A 835 -3.81 -26.34 -13.92
C ILE A 835 -3.19 -27.74 -13.96
N TYR A 836 -1.88 -27.80 -13.70
CA TYR A 836 -1.10 -29.02 -13.77
C TYR A 836 -0.11 -29.13 -12.60
N SER A 837 0.43 -30.33 -12.36
CA SER A 837 1.44 -30.55 -11.31
C SER A 837 2.77 -29.88 -11.68
N GLY A 838 3.42 -29.20 -10.75
CA GLY A 838 4.74 -28.61 -10.93
C GLY A 838 5.84 -29.59 -11.37
N THR A 839 5.61 -30.90 -11.17
CA THR A 839 6.52 -31.96 -11.64
C THR A 839 6.47 -32.19 -13.16
N ASN A 840 5.42 -31.67 -13.84
CA ASN A 840 5.19 -31.90 -15.27
C ASN A 840 5.53 -30.64 -16.10
N SER A 841 6.82 -30.38 -16.26
CA SER A 841 7.36 -29.17 -16.93
C SER A 841 7.07 -29.09 -18.44
N GLU A 842 6.59 -30.17 -19.09
CA GLU A 842 6.32 -30.20 -20.51
C GLU A 842 4.94 -29.63 -20.90
N VAL A 843 4.01 -29.54 -19.96
CA VAL A 843 2.61 -29.08 -20.18
C VAL A 843 2.54 -27.71 -20.85
N PRO A 844 3.27 -26.65 -20.43
CA PRO A 844 3.21 -25.35 -21.11
C PRO A 844 3.65 -25.41 -22.57
N ALA A 845 4.74 -26.12 -22.85
CA ALA A 845 5.26 -26.26 -24.20
C ALA A 845 4.29 -27.04 -25.10
N TRP A 846 3.66 -28.06 -24.55
CA TRP A 846 2.68 -28.86 -25.28
C TRP A 846 1.40 -28.04 -25.55
N LEU A 847 0.86 -27.31 -24.56
CA LEU A 847 -0.31 -26.44 -24.77
C LEU A 847 -0.05 -25.30 -25.77
N ASN A 848 1.15 -24.74 -25.75
CA ASN A 848 1.57 -23.76 -26.76
C ASN A 848 1.56 -24.34 -28.20
N ARG A 849 1.89 -25.61 -28.35
CA ARG A 849 1.80 -26.33 -29.68
C ARG A 849 0.34 -26.57 -30.07
N VAL A 850 -0.53 -26.90 -29.12
CA VAL A 850 -1.96 -27.21 -29.37
C VAL A 850 -2.80 -25.96 -29.69
N LEU A 851 -2.63 -24.88 -28.93
CA LEU A 851 -3.44 -23.65 -29.02
C LEU A 851 -2.73 -22.50 -29.75
N GLY A 852 -1.40 -22.54 -29.82
CA GLY A 852 -0.56 -21.44 -30.32
C GLY A 852 -0.27 -20.38 -29.25
N HIS A 853 0.94 -19.82 -29.29
CA HIS A 853 1.46 -18.85 -28.30
C HIS A 853 0.58 -17.60 -28.09
N LYS A 854 -0.23 -17.22 -29.09
CA LYS A 854 -1.14 -16.06 -29.02
C LYS A 854 -2.31 -16.29 -28.05
N HIS A 855 -2.64 -17.54 -27.77
CA HIS A 855 -3.80 -17.95 -26.97
C HIS A 855 -3.45 -18.47 -25.57
N VAL A 856 -2.17 -18.58 -25.24
CA VAL A 856 -1.68 -19.11 -23.98
C VAL A 856 -0.91 -18.04 -23.22
N ALA A 857 -1.09 -17.99 -21.91
CA ALA A 857 -0.28 -17.23 -20.95
C ALA A 857 0.22 -18.22 -19.89
N VAL A 858 1.54 -18.36 -19.77
CA VAL A 858 2.18 -19.30 -18.84
C VAL A 858 2.61 -18.56 -17.58
N GLY A 859 2.20 -19.05 -16.42
CA GLY A 859 2.51 -18.45 -15.11
C GLY A 859 1.83 -17.12 -14.83
N GLU A 860 0.96 -16.65 -15.74
CA GLU A 860 0.33 -15.33 -15.62
C GLU A 860 -1.20 -15.41 -15.77
N LEU A 861 -1.90 -14.60 -14.98
CA LEU A 861 -3.34 -14.37 -15.17
C LEU A 861 -3.57 -13.44 -16.36
N HIS A 862 -4.29 -13.91 -17.38
CA HIS A 862 -4.59 -13.10 -18.55
C HIS A 862 -6.08 -13.15 -18.94
N PRO A 863 -6.77 -12.01 -19.10
CA PRO A 863 -8.23 -11.97 -19.31
C PRO A 863 -8.69 -12.53 -20.68
N LYS A 864 -7.81 -12.61 -21.68
CA LYS A 864 -8.13 -13.03 -23.05
C LYS A 864 -7.36 -14.24 -23.55
N LYS A 865 -6.54 -14.85 -22.68
CA LYS A 865 -5.78 -16.06 -23.01
C LYS A 865 -6.02 -17.14 -21.97
N VAL A 866 -5.81 -18.39 -22.35
CA VAL A 866 -5.82 -19.50 -21.40
C VAL A 866 -4.60 -19.37 -20.51
N SER A 867 -4.82 -19.20 -19.21
CA SER A 867 -3.76 -19.17 -18.21
C SER A 867 -3.29 -20.61 -17.93
N VAL A 868 -2.02 -20.88 -18.10
CA VAL A 868 -1.42 -22.21 -17.86
C VAL A 868 -0.52 -22.09 -16.64
N MET A 869 -0.90 -22.77 -15.57
CA MET A 869 -0.31 -22.56 -14.25
C MET A 869 -0.10 -23.88 -13.52
N THR A 870 0.93 -23.93 -12.70
CA THR A 870 1.07 -24.96 -11.67
C THR A 870 0.02 -24.77 -10.58
N VAL A 871 -0.19 -25.78 -9.74
CA VAL A 871 -1.09 -25.66 -8.56
C VAL A 871 -0.66 -24.53 -7.63
N GLU A 872 0.63 -24.36 -7.42
CA GLU A 872 1.20 -23.31 -6.58
C GLU A 872 0.92 -21.91 -7.14
N GLU A 873 1.12 -21.71 -8.44
CA GLU A 873 0.85 -20.45 -9.13
C GLU A 873 -0.65 -20.10 -9.16
N ALA A 874 -1.50 -21.13 -9.28
CA ALA A 874 -2.95 -21.00 -9.30
C ALA A 874 -3.56 -20.76 -7.90
N LYS A 875 -2.77 -20.99 -6.83
CA LYS A 875 -3.24 -20.81 -5.46
C LYS A 875 -3.62 -19.36 -5.19
N GLY A 876 -4.83 -19.14 -4.61
CA GLY A 876 -5.38 -17.80 -4.39
C GLY A 876 -6.10 -17.17 -5.59
N LEU A 877 -5.93 -17.70 -6.81
CA LEU A 877 -6.62 -17.23 -8.01
C LEU A 877 -7.96 -17.94 -8.21
N GLU A 878 -8.82 -17.35 -9.05
CA GLU A 878 -10.14 -17.86 -9.37
C GLU A 878 -10.41 -17.72 -10.87
N PHE A 879 -11.02 -18.75 -11.47
CA PHE A 879 -11.34 -18.80 -12.88
C PHE A 879 -12.78 -19.25 -13.11
N TYR A 880 -13.40 -18.72 -14.14
CA TYR A 880 -14.74 -19.17 -14.54
C TYR A 880 -14.74 -20.66 -14.92
N SER A 881 -13.78 -21.07 -15.75
CA SER A 881 -13.58 -22.45 -16.21
C SER A 881 -12.17 -22.92 -15.88
N VAL A 882 -12.04 -24.13 -15.33
CA VAL A 882 -10.74 -24.75 -15.06
C VAL A 882 -10.69 -26.15 -15.69
N LEU A 883 -9.60 -26.42 -16.34
CA LEU A 883 -9.21 -27.74 -16.78
C LEU A 883 -8.05 -28.20 -15.92
N VAL A 884 -8.16 -29.35 -15.30
CA VAL A 884 -7.14 -29.90 -14.39
C VAL A 884 -6.52 -31.15 -14.99
N LEU A 885 -5.19 -31.20 -15.00
CA LEU A 885 -4.39 -32.38 -15.31
C LEU A 885 -3.88 -32.96 -13.97
N PRO A 886 -4.60 -33.93 -13.36
CA PRO A 886 -4.32 -34.36 -11.99
C PRO A 886 -3.10 -35.28 -11.87
N GLN A 887 -2.49 -35.66 -12.98
CA GLN A 887 -1.34 -36.55 -13.00
C GLN A 887 -0.15 -35.98 -12.20
N GLY A 888 0.28 -36.72 -11.18
CA GLY A 888 1.36 -36.31 -10.29
C GLY A 888 0.95 -35.34 -9.18
N MET A 889 -0.36 -35.05 -9.03
CA MET A 889 -0.89 -34.24 -7.93
C MET A 889 -1.25 -35.09 -6.71
N SER A 890 -0.90 -34.63 -5.53
CA SER A 890 -1.45 -35.12 -4.26
C SER A 890 -2.92 -34.69 -4.11
N ASP A 891 -3.66 -35.31 -3.16
CA ASP A 891 -5.07 -34.98 -2.86
C ASP A 891 -5.24 -33.49 -2.53
N ASN A 892 -4.32 -32.90 -1.77
CA ASN A 892 -4.35 -31.48 -1.46
C ASN A 892 -4.15 -30.60 -2.71
N GLU A 893 -3.24 -30.97 -3.59
CA GLU A 893 -3.04 -30.25 -4.84
C GLU A 893 -4.25 -30.37 -5.75
N GLN A 894 -4.86 -31.55 -5.85
CA GLN A 894 -6.12 -31.74 -6.59
C GLN A 894 -7.23 -30.89 -5.99
N TYR A 895 -7.37 -30.87 -4.66
CA TYR A 895 -8.35 -30.03 -3.98
C TYR A 895 -8.15 -28.54 -4.29
N VAL A 896 -6.91 -28.07 -4.24
CA VAL A 896 -6.59 -26.69 -4.63
C VAL A 896 -6.98 -26.45 -6.07
N ALA A 897 -6.56 -27.32 -7.01
CA ALA A 897 -6.80 -27.17 -8.45
C ALA A 897 -8.32 -27.15 -8.77
N PHE A 898 -9.07 -28.11 -8.25
CA PHE A 898 -10.53 -28.23 -8.51
C PHE A 898 -11.30 -27.02 -7.96
N THR A 899 -10.93 -26.53 -6.79
CA THR A 899 -11.61 -25.40 -6.15
C THR A 899 -11.25 -24.04 -6.77
N ARG A 900 -10.35 -23.97 -7.74
CA ARG A 900 -10.12 -22.76 -8.53
C ARG A 900 -11.25 -22.47 -9.52
N ALA A 901 -12.04 -23.49 -9.88
CA ALA A 901 -13.18 -23.34 -10.80
C ALA A 901 -14.38 -22.70 -10.09
N LEU A 902 -14.88 -21.59 -10.60
CA LEU A 902 -16.11 -20.95 -10.11
C LEU A 902 -17.38 -21.64 -10.65
N HIS A 903 -17.40 -21.97 -11.97
CA HIS A 903 -18.60 -22.46 -12.66
C HIS A 903 -18.40 -23.76 -13.41
N GLU A 904 -17.26 -23.98 -14.02
CA GLU A 904 -17.00 -25.11 -14.88
C GLU A 904 -15.67 -25.78 -14.53
N LEU A 905 -15.75 -27.05 -14.19
CA LEU A 905 -14.59 -27.88 -13.93
C LEU A 905 -14.55 -29.01 -14.95
N THR A 906 -13.40 -29.21 -15.57
CA THR A 906 -13.10 -30.35 -16.42
C THR A 906 -11.84 -31.03 -15.88
N VAL A 907 -11.91 -32.29 -15.56
CA VAL A 907 -10.77 -33.09 -15.10
C VAL A 907 -10.34 -34.01 -16.23
N ILE A 908 -9.06 -34.07 -16.50
CA ILE A 908 -8.50 -34.89 -17.56
C ILE A 908 -8.06 -36.20 -16.95
N GLU A 909 -8.73 -37.28 -17.33
CA GLU A 909 -8.37 -38.63 -16.91
C GLU A 909 -7.06 -39.05 -17.59
N SER A 910 -6.13 -39.60 -16.83
CA SER A 910 -4.81 -40.05 -17.31
C SER A 910 -4.84 -41.30 -18.16
#